data_36c83715d388272aa45529cabb244da8
#
_entry.id   36c83715d388272aa45529cabb244da8
#
_cell.length_a   1.000
_cell.length_b   1.000
_cell.length_c   1.000
_cell.angle_alpha   90.00
_cell.angle_beta   90.00
_cell.angle_gamma   90.00
#
_symmetry.space_group_name_H-M   'P 1'
#
loop_
_entity.id
_entity.type
_entity.pdbx_description
1 polymer ?
#
loop_
_entity_poly.entity_id
_entity_poly.type
_entity_poly.pdbx_seq_one_letter_code
_entity_poly.pdbx_strand_id
1 'polypeptide(L)'
;MPFRSTYLYVMFAGLLTLGIAVGSGHTSAELPTRPSTVTSGRSRTDVDKRTGSRKLTGSSAFLDNRNWTLPTLANGHLGFTVFEDAVYMGGLYGGAAGLSHRARIPNVANIRPAIGCYQGTTQEHCTETLDMEQGVFRVEFSQHSVPPANRFRLVHTLYPHALYTRLIVNQFFIERLDARNAETISVPLMPSVPFFSEDIAFEPIRTVQFRSSAPANQNHLIYESCGKTVEVEDPIHQPSVSPVCVVWNHVPERLTLPQTERTVTFTFLMSVDGEESSAHNELKTALGLPPDELLRAHTSLWRSFWERFDILTTGNEPLQRAVWASIFYLVSNLPFAPSGHNGLSPTGLGRGGGSNLDDYEGHSFWDTEIWMLPVLNVIDRSYARSLLQYRIARLEVAKELAAELGYGGARYPWESGFTGTEVTQPCCPAVAQYQHHITADISFGLRQHLAATQDLEWLCSSGAHRMAAEIASFWASRVTFNQTGTAQYDIAAVMGPDEDHENVTNNAYTNVVAGYALYFGDFASCLCAESNELQEDHWDAIAKHIKLPYDPDRDYHPQYDGYNQGTTIKQADTVLLGYPLQYAGMRRSTRSNDLRVYESVTRVSGPAMTWAMHSINHLDLGELEQAAINFNRSYQPYIRGPFQVWYELQQPDRGAQNFLTGAGGFLQSLLFGYGGLRLHLDRLELRPGIGGTSLVLPPGSCELIIKGVQYLGALITIEKTVSQSTLTVTHQEQPLTIEFDDSNVPTDIVINETYYLRNRTAIVRSKNRSYRNCRLPEDIIGRCN
;
A
#
# COMPACT_ATOMS: atom_id res chain seq x y z
N MET A 1 10.24 -53.12 -1.38
CA MET A 1 10.05 -53.90 -0.12
C MET A 1 9.58 -52.90 0.92
N PRO A 2 8.41 -53.10 1.52
CA PRO A 2 7.77 -52.12 2.39
C PRO A 2 8.05 -52.39 3.86
N PHE A 3 8.23 -51.34 4.65
CA PHE A 3 8.02 -51.45 6.10
C PHE A 3 6.85 -50.57 6.51
N ARG A 4 5.77 -51.25 6.95
CA ARG A 4 4.66 -50.71 7.71
C ARG A 4 5.09 -50.58 9.17
N SER A 5 4.76 -49.49 9.82
CA SER A 5 4.61 -49.45 11.28
C SER A 5 3.34 -48.70 11.65
N THR A 6 2.48 -49.40 12.31
CA THR A 6 1.17 -49.04 12.85
C THR A 6 1.39 -48.44 14.24
N TYR A 7 0.83 -47.29 14.56
CA TYR A 7 0.62 -46.88 15.97
C TYR A 7 -0.81 -46.38 16.22
N LEU A 8 -1.25 -46.82 17.35
CA LEU A 8 -2.58 -46.95 17.94
C LEU A 8 -3.18 -45.62 18.33
N TYR A 9 -4.51 -45.47 18.12
CA TYR A 9 -5.39 -44.48 18.72
C TYR A 9 -5.54 -44.69 20.24
N VAL A 10 -5.49 -43.61 21.01
CA VAL A 10 -6.12 -43.52 22.35
C VAL A 10 -6.99 -42.28 22.39
N MET A 11 -8.30 -42.50 22.47
CA MET A 11 -9.29 -41.47 22.78
C MET A 11 -9.26 -41.11 24.28
N PHE A 12 -9.32 -39.83 24.59
CA PHE A 12 -9.88 -39.37 25.85
C PHE A 12 -10.91 -38.27 25.59
N ALA A 13 -12.14 -38.60 25.89
CA ALA A 13 -13.27 -37.66 25.96
C ALA A 13 -13.29 -36.99 27.33
N GLY A 14 -13.35 -35.67 27.36
CA GLY A 14 -13.62 -34.91 28.59
C GLY A 14 -14.49 -33.71 28.25
N LEU A 15 -15.80 -33.86 28.50
CA LEU A 15 -16.77 -32.77 28.49
C LEU A 15 -16.50 -31.81 29.64
N LEU A 16 -16.43 -30.53 29.34
CA LEU A 16 -16.70 -29.45 30.31
C LEU A 16 -17.48 -28.36 29.60
N THR A 17 -18.76 -28.32 29.84
CA THR A 17 -19.69 -27.25 29.48
C THR A 17 -19.49 -26.08 30.44
N LEU A 18 -19.07 -24.93 29.90
CA LEU A 18 -19.23 -23.63 30.57
C LEU A 18 -20.04 -22.73 29.66
N GLY A 19 -21.29 -22.46 30.06
CA GLY A 19 -22.15 -21.49 29.43
C GLY A 19 -21.66 -20.08 29.70
N ILE A 20 -21.40 -19.31 28.63
CA ILE A 20 -21.28 -17.88 28.71
C ILE A 20 -22.45 -17.27 27.96
N ALA A 21 -23.26 -16.52 28.68
CA ALA A 21 -24.37 -15.76 28.14
C ALA A 21 -23.82 -14.61 27.28
N VAL A 22 -24.18 -14.63 25.99
CA VAL A 22 -23.91 -13.50 25.08
C VAL A 22 -25.01 -12.47 25.29
N GLY A 23 -24.67 -11.39 25.97
CA GLY A 23 -25.49 -10.18 26.01
C GLY A 23 -25.39 -9.44 24.68
N SER A 24 -26.48 -9.36 23.96
CA SER A 24 -26.65 -8.53 22.77
C SER A 24 -26.69 -7.04 23.18
N GLY A 25 -25.54 -6.38 23.10
CA GLY A 25 -25.45 -4.93 23.20
C GLY A 25 -25.38 -4.33 21.81
N HIS A 26 -26.49 -3.86 21.28
CA HIS A 26 -26.49 -2.93 20.14
C HIS A 26 -25.92 -1.60 20.61
N THR A 27 -24.67 -1.29 20.30
CA THR A 27 -24.17 0.07 20.33
C THR A 27 -24.32 0.67 18.94
N SER A 28 -25.33 1.51 18.79
CA SER A 28 -25.45 2.47 17.70
C SER A 28 -24.22 3.41 17.75
N ALA A 29 -23.39 3.36 16.71
CA ALA A 29 -22.31 4.32 16.54
C ALA A 29 -22.93 5.69 16.24
N GLU A 30 -22.89 6.58 17.22
CA GLU A 30 -23.18 7.99 17.02
C GLU A 30 -22.09 8.63 16.15
N LEU A 31 -22.53 9.29 15.08
CA LEU A 31 -21.69 10.16 14.25
C LEU A 31 -21.07 11.26 15.13
N PRO A 32 -19.78 11.53 15.04
CA PRO A 32 -19.17 12.61 15.79
C PRO A 32 -19.75 13.97 15.35
N THR A 33 -20.25 14.70 16.33
CA THR A 33 -20.74 16.07 16.19
C THR A 33 -19.65 17.01 15.69
N ARG A 34 -20.01 17.89 14.77
CA ARG A 34 -19.15 18.92 14.15
C ARG A 34 -18.32 19.67 15.18
N PRO A 35 -17.00 19.84 14.96
CA PRO A 35 -16.26 20.90 15.62
C PRO A 35 -16.65 22.26 15.04
N SER A 36 -16.79 23.23 15.92
CA SER A 36 -17.08 24.62 15.62
C SER A 36 -16.01 25.24 14.71
N THR A 37 -16.46 25.97 13.71
CA THR A 37 -15.68 26.78 12.79
C THR A 37 -14.70 27.71 13.53
N VAL A 38 -13.40 27.51 13.31
CA VAL A 38 -12.38 28.52 13.55
C VAL A 38 -11.79 28.93 12.19
N THR A 39 -12.03 30.17 11.84
CA THR A 39 -11.56 30.84 10.63
C THR A 39 -10.12 31.29 10.80
N SER A 40 -9.21 30.80 9.96
CA SER A 40 -8.11 31.49 9.27
C SER A 40 -7.13 30.51 8.63
N GLY A 41 -7.61 29.76 7.65
CA GLY A 41 -6.79 29.06 6.67
C GLY A 41 -7.18 29.54 5.29
N ARG A 42 -6.24 29.65 4.35
CA ARG A 42 -6.52 29.92 2.95
C ARG A 42 -7.68 29.02 2.49
N SER A 43 -8.72 29.59 1.90
CA SER A 43 -9.90 28.82 1.53
C SER A 43 -9.57 27.75 0.51
N ARG A 44 -10.23 26.59 0.60
CA ARG A 44 -10.12 25.47 -0.36
C ARG A 44 -10.22 25.94 -1.82
N THR A 45 -11.03 26.97 -2.07
CA THR A 45 -11.19 27.60 -3.40
C THR A 45 -9.92 28.26 -3.94
N ASP A 46 -8.99 28.68 -3.10
CA ASP A 46 -7.75 29.32 -3.52
C ASP A 46 -6.66 28.26 -3.86
N VAL A 47 -6.68 27.12 -3.18
CA VAL A 47 -5.79 26.00 -3.47
C VAL A 47 -6.22 25.30 -4.76
N ASP A 48 -7.51 24.99 -4.93
CA ASP A 48 -8.06 24.35 -6.13
C ASP A 48 -7.85 25.21 -7.39
N LYS A 49 -7.84 26.53 -7.27
CA LYS A 49 -7.53 27.45 -8.38
C LYS A 49 -6.06 27.45 -8.77
N ARG A 50 -5.15 27.03 -7.87
CA ARG A 50 -3.71 27.04 -8.11
C ARG A 50 -3.18 25.72 -8.61
N THR A 51 -3.80 24.59 -8.23
CA THR A 51 -3.29 23.23 -8.48
C THR A 51 -4.08 22.44 -9.53
N GLY A 52 -5.30 22.88 -9.90
CA GLY A 52 -6.16 22.14 -10.80
C GLY A 52 -7.11 21.18 -10.08
N SER A 53 -7.81 20.35 -10.87
CA SER A 53 -8.79 19.38 -10.37
C SER A 53 -8.15 18.01 -10.18
N ARG A 54 -8.54 17.27 -9.12
CA ARG A 54 -8.16 15.85 -8.89
C ARG A 54 -8.88 14.89 -9.84
N LYS A 55 -9.01 15.29 -11.11
CA LYS A 55 -9.64 14.50 -12.17
C LYS A 55 -8.64 14.24 -13.28
N LEU A 56 -8.57 12.98 -13.71
CA LEU A 56 -7.81 12.56 -14.87
C LEU A 56 -8.79 12.17 -15.97
N THR A 57 -8.68 12.80 -17.14
CA THR A 57 -9.61 12.59 -18.25
C THR A 57 -8.92 11.95 -19.44
N GLY A 58 -9.60 10.97 -20.04
CA GLY A 58 -9.26 10.37 -21.31
C GLY A 58 -10.35 10.59 -22.36
N SER A 59 -10.09 10.13 -23.56
CA SER A 59 -11.08 10.08 -24.64
C SER A 59 -11.27 8.64 -25.10
N SER A 60 -12.45 8.30 -25.63
CA SER A 60 -12.86 6.95 -26.04
C SER A 60 -11.92 6.21 -27.00
N ALA A 61 -10.99 6.93 -27.63
CA ALA A 61 -9.94 6.31 -28.43
C ALA A 61 -9.03 5.35 -27.64
N PHE A 62 -9.08 5.39 -26.29
CA PHE A 62 -8.29 4.54 -25.41
C PHE A 62 -8.99 3.23 -25.02
N LEU A 63 -10.32 3.15 -25.12
CA LEU A 63 -11.06 1.90 -24.85
C LEU A 63 -10.79 0.82 -25.90
N ASP A 64 -10.21 1.19 -27.03
CA ASP A 64 -10.27 0.40 -28.25
C ASP A 64 -9.29 -0.76 -28.35
N ASN A 65 -8.25 -0.89 -27.53
CA ASN A 65 -7.35 -2.07 -27.57
C ASN A 65 -6.30 -2.10 -26.45
N ARG A 66 -6.42 -1.32 -25.37
CA ARG A 66 -5.36 -1.19 -24.39
C ARG A 66 -5.87 -1.19 -22.94
N ASN A 67 -6.39 -2.35 -22.48
CA ASN A 67 -6.79 -2.56 -21.08
C ASN A 67 -5.70 -2.16 -20.06
N TRP A 68 -4.46 -2.12 -20.51
CA TRP A 68 -3.27 -1.76 -19.72
C TRP A 68 -3.18 -0.30 -19.27
N THR A 69 -3.93 0.63 -19.88
CA THR A 69 -3.96 2.04 -19.46
C THR A 69 -5.18 2.39 -18.61
N LEU A 70 -6.08 1.43 -18.39
CA LEU A 70 -7.26 1.62 -17.56
C LEU A 70 -6.89 1.58 -16.06
N PRO A 71 -7.55 2.40 -15.24
CA PRO A 71 -7.24 2.48 -13.84
C PRO A 71 -7.74 1.25 -13.07
N THR A 72 -7.02 0.90 -12.01
CA THR A 72 -7.47 -0.04 -11.01
C THR A 72 -8.27 0.70 -9.95
N LEU A 73 -9.41 0.14 -9.58
CA LEU A 73 -10.26 0.62 -8.49
C LEU A 73 -10.30 -0.42 -7.37
N ALA A 74 -10.17 0.04 -6.14
CA ALA A 74 -10.22 -0.84 -4.97
C ALA A 74 -10.80 -0.11 -3.75
N ASN A 75 -11.13 -0.86 -2.69
CA ASN A 75 -11.64 -0.32 -1.42
C ASN A 75 -11.08 -1.05 -0.18
N GLY A 76 -9.96 -1.81 -0.37
CA GLY A 76 -9.34 -2.60 0.70
C GLY A 76 -9.97 -3.98 0.94
N HIS A 77 -11.12 -4.29 0.36
CA HIS A 77 -11.75 -5.60 0.37
C HIS A 77 -11.89 -6.19 -1.02
N LEU A 78 -12.42 -5.40 -1.97
CA LEU A 78 -12.52 -5.72 -3.39
C LEU A 78 -11.66 -4.81 -4.22
N GLY A 79 -11.14 -5.34 -5.33
CA GLY A 79 -10.42 -4.58 -6.34
C GLY A 79 -10.58 -5.19 -7.74
N PHE A 80 -10.49 -4.35 -8.75
CA PHE A 80 -10.55 -4.75 -10.15
C PHE A 80 -9.97 -3.66 -11.06
N THR A 81 -9.51 -4.03 -12.23
CA THR A 81 -9.23 -3.07 -13.31
C THR A 81 -10.52 -2.76 -14.04
N VAL A 82 -10.75 -1.49 -14.35
CA VAL A 82 -11.97 -1.03 -15.02
C VAL A 82 -12.20 -1.82 -16.32
N PHE A 83 -13.41 -2.39 -16.47
CA PHE A 83 -13.86 -3.21 -17.60
C PHE A 83 -13.13 -4.54 -17.82
N GLU A 84 -12.33 -5.01 -16.87
CA GLU A 84 -11.83 -6.38 -16.87
C GLU A 84 -12.87 -7.38 -16.32
N ASP A 85 -12.70 -8.65 -16.72
CA ASP A 85 -13.68 -9.70 -16.46
C ASP A 85 -13.48 -10.38 -15.09
N ALA A 86 -12.50 -9.96 -14.32
CA ALA A 86 -12.21 -10.47 -12.99
C ALA A 86 -12.30 -9.37 -11.91
N VAL A 87 -12.81 -9.77 -10.74
CA VAL A 87 -12.75 -9.06 -9.48
C VAL A 87 -11.92 -9.89 -8.51
N TYR A 88 -11.15 -9.22 -7.68
CA TYR A 88 -10.34 -9.85 -6.64
C TYR A 88 -10.83 -9.45 -5.26
N MET A 89 -10.82 -10.41 -4.33
CA MET A 89 -11.12 -10.17 -2.92
C MET A 89 -9.86 -10.36 -2.08
N GLY A 90 -9.61 -9.44 -1.18
CA GLY A 90 -8.50 -9.55 -0.23
C GLY A 90 -8.61 -10.83 0.62
N GLY A 91 -7.52 -11.60 0.68
CA GLY A 91 -7.46 -12.84 1.45
C GLY A 91 -8.06 -14.07 0.77
N LEU A 92 -8.52 -13.99 -0.48
CA LEU A 92 -9.00 -15.15 -1.25
C LEU A 92 -7.92 -15.58 -2.25
N TYR A 93 -7.32 -16.75 -2.02
CA TYR A 93 -6.27 -17.31 -2.85
C TYR A 93 -6.65 -18.70 -3.35
N GLY A 94 -6.21 -19.03 -4.57
CA GLY A 94 -6.27 -20.33 -5.19
C GLY A 94 -4.86 -20.78 -5.61
N GLY A 95 -4.74 -22.03 -6.11
CA GLY A 95 -3.44 -22.59 -6.49
C GLY A 95 -2.63 -23.09 -5.28
N ALA A 96 -1.76 -24.07 -5.52
CA ALA A 96 -0.96 -24.70 -4.48
C ALA A 96 0.52 -24.29 -4.56
N ALA A 97 1.14 -24.00 -3.43
CA ALA A 97 2.55 -23.64 -3.29
C ALA A 97 2.94 -22.51 -4.28
N GLY A 98 3.98 -22.67 -5.06
CA GLY A 98 4.44 -21.69 -6.06
C GLY A 98 3.47 -21.43 -7.24
N LEU A 99 2.29 -22.02 -7.26
CA LEU A 99 1.18 -21.67 -8.14
C LEU A 99 0.08 -20.90 -7.43
N SER A 100 0.28 -20.53 -6.16
CA SER A 100 -0.63 -19.68 -5.42
C SER A 100 -0.82 -18.35 -6.16
N HIS A 101 -2.05 -17.86 -6.16
CA HIS A 101 -2.43 -16.59 -6.73
C HIS A 101 -3.76 -16.12 -6.13
N ARG A 102 -4.04 -14.83 -6.21
CA ARG A 102 -5.35 -14.30 -5.80
C ARG A 102 -6.44 -14.82 -6.74
N ALA A 103 -7.46 -15.49 -6.19
CA ALA A 103 -8.49 -16.16 -6.97
C ALA A 103 -9.34 -15.16 -7.78
N ARG A 104 -9.59 -15.48 -9.06
CA ARG A 104 -10.37 -14.67 -10.00
C ARG A 104 -11.87 -14.90 -9.79
N ILE A 105 -12.59 -13.87 -9.40
CA ILE A 105 -14.05 -13.88 -9.25
C ILE A 105 -14.66 -13.29 -10.52
N PRO A 106 -15.66 -13.94 -11.18
CA PRO A 106 -16.30 -13.40 -12.37
C PRO A 106 -16.92 -12.01 -12.12
N ASN A 107 -16.53 -11.02 -12.91
CA ASN A 107 -16.96 -9.64 -12.75
C ASN A 107 -18.33 -9.38 -13.39
N VAL A 108 -19.41 -9.77 -12.70
CA VAL A 108 -20.78 -9.46 -13.15
C VAL A 108 -21.11 -7.96 -13.10
N ALA A 109 -20.26 -7.15 -12.48
CA ALA A 109 -20.35 -5.70 -12.51
C ALA A 109 -19.65 -5.07 -13.75
N ASN A 110 -19.07 -5.86 -14.63
CA ASN A 110 -18.56 -5.37 -15.93
C ASN A 110 -19.70 -5.13 -16.91
N ILE A 111 -20.55 -4.14 -16.60
CA ILE A 111 -21.74 -3.78 -17.40
C ILE A 111 -21.36 -2.66 -18.35
N ARG A 112 -21.49 -2.91 -19.65
CA ARG A 112 -21.12 -1.95 -20.70
C ARG A 112 -22.30 -1.68 -21.64
N PRO A 113 -22.68 -0.41 -21.88
CA PRO A 113 -23.62 -0.05 -22.94
C PRO A 113 -23.07 -0.41 -24.32
N ALA A 114 -23.93 -0.95 -25.20
CA ALA A 114 -23.57 -1.26 -26.58
C ALA A 114 -23.67 0.01 -27.46
N ILE A 115 -22.85 1.01 -27.12
CA ILE A 115 -22.71 2.30 -27.81
C ILE A 115 -21.24 2.54 -28.19
N GLY A 116 -21.02 3.48 -29.11
CA GLY A 116 -19.74 3.69 -29.75
C GLY A 116 -18.52 3.80 -28.83
N CYS A 117 -18.66 4.42 -27.64
CA CYS A 117 -17.60 4.54 -26.63
C CYS A 117 -17.00 3.19 -26.22
N TYR A 118 -17.86 2.21 -26.01
CA TYR A 118 -17.48 0.88 -25.53
C TYR A 118 -17.17 -0.10 -26.67
N GLN A 119 -17.39 0.33 -27.92
CA GLN A 119 -17.20 -0.50 -29.13
C GLN A 119 -16.05 -0.03 -30.03
N GLY A 120 -15.33 1.02 -29.62
CA GLY A 120 -14.20 1.54 -30.39
C GLY A 120 -14.56 2.28 -31.68
N THR A 121 -15.78 2.75 -31.81
CA THR A 121 -16.19 3.50 -33.00
C THR A 121 -16.03 5.01 -32.81
N THR A 122 -15.25 5.67 -33.67
CA THR A 122 -14.74 7.03 -33.54
C THR A 122 -15.72 8.18 -33.79
N GLN A 123 -17.00 7.92 -34.00
CA GLN A 123 -17.98 8.96 -34.43
C GLN A 123 -18.70 9.68 -33.26
N GLU A 124 -18.47 9.29 -32.02
CA GLU A 124 -19.21 9.79 -30.87
C GLU A 124 -18.26 10.36 -29.80
N HIS A 125 -18.66 11.46 -29.18
CA HIS A 125 -17.87 12.10 -28.13
C HIS A 125 -18.10 11.40 -26.80
N CYS A 126 -17.06 10.71 -26.32
CA CYS A 126 -17.01 10.13 -24.98
C CYS A 126 -15.90 10.76 -24.17
N THR A 127 -16.16 10.94 -22.90
CA THR A 127 -15.16 11.40 -21.93
C THR A 127 -15.09 10.40 -20.79
N GLU A 128 -13.91 9.86 -20.58
CA GLU A 128 -13.60 9.00 -19.45
C GLU A 128 -12.93 9.83 -18.37
N THR A 129 -13.31 9.63 -17.11
CA THR A 129 -12.78 10.42 -16.01
C THR A 129 -12.54 9.54 -14.79
N LEU A 130 -11.31 9.49 -14.32
CA LEU A 130 -10.99 9.05 -12.97
C LEU A 130 -11.09 10.27 -12.04
N ASP A 131 -12.13 10.31 -11.24
CA ASP A 131 -12.34 11.35 -10.23
C ASP A 131 -11.79 10.87 -8.87
N MET A 132 -10.53 11.17 -8.62
CA MET A 132 -9.83 10.74 -7.40
C MET A 132 -10.35 11.42 -6.14
N GLU A 133 -10.95 12.61 -6.25
CA GLU A 133 -11.56 13.29 -5.10
C GLU A 133 -12.81 12.54 -4.61
N GLN A 134 -13.52 11.91 -5.54
CA GLN A 134 -14.72 11.15 -5.24
C GLN A 134 -14.50 9.64 -5.20
N GLY A 135 -13.34 9.15 -5.65
CA GLY A 135 -13.02 7.72 -5.71
C GLY A 135 -13.84 6.95 -6.75
N VAL A 136 -14.18 7.57 -7.88
CA VAL A 136 -15.05 6.97 -8.89
C VAL A 136 -14.48 7.08 -10.30
N PHE A 137 -14.81 6.09 -11.14
CA PHE A 137 -14.59 6.16 -12.58
C PHE A 137 -15.90 6.49 -13.28
N ARG A 138 -15.86 7.42 -14.26
CA ARG A 138 -17.02 7.83 -15.04
C ARG A 138 -16.75 7.75 -16.53
N VAL A 139 -17.78 7.32 -17.27
CA VAL A 139 -17.84 7.49 -18.73
C VAL A 139 -19.05 8.36 -19.05
N GLU A 140 -18.82 9.50 -19.67
CA GLU A 140 -19.87 10.37 -20.17
C GLU A 140 -19.99 10.25 -21.70
N PHE A 141 -21.19 10.03 -22.14
CA PHE A 141 -21.53 9.93 -23.55
C PHE A 141 -22.68 10.89 -23.88
N SER A 142 -22.57 11.60 -25.00
CA SER A 142 -23.62 12.47 -25.49
C SER A 142 -23.92 12.18 -26.95
N GLN A 143 -25.13 11.73 -27.23
CA GLN A 143 -25.58 11.43 -28.60
C GLN A 143 -26.22 12.66 -29.25
N HIS A 144 -25.53 13.22 -30.24
CA HIS A 144 -25.99 14.40 -31.00
C HIS A 144 -26.31 14.10 -32.47
N SER A 145 -25.83 12.99 -33.01
CA SER A 145 -25.94 12.60 -34.43
C SER A 145 -27.30 12.01 -34.82
N VAL A 146 -28.26 11.94 -33.91
CA VAL A 146 -29.63 11.43 -34.12
C VAL A 146 -30.65 12.58 -34.15
N PRO A 147 -31.90 12.33 -34.62
CA PRO A 147 -32.98 13.31 -34.55
C PRO A 147 -33.14 13.88 -33.11
N PRO A 148 -33.55 15.15 -32.97
CA PRO A 148 -33.65 15.80 -31.67
C PRO A 148 -34.43 15.03 -30.60
N ALA A 149 -35.50 14.34 -31.00
CA ALA A 149 -36.37 13.54 -30.14
C ALA A 149 -35.62 12.40 -29.41
N ASN A 150 -34.50 11.92 -29.97
CA ASN A 150 -33.73 10.79 -29.49
C ASN A 150 -32.37 11.20 -28.89
N ARG A 151 -32.09 12.49 -28.76
CA ARG A 151 -30.84 12.97 -28.18
C ARG A 151 -30.82 12.77 -26.65
N PHE A 152 -29.74 12.17 -26.17
CA PHE A 152 -29.58 11.93 -24.77
C PHE A 152 -28.10 12.04 -24.31
N ARG A 153 -27.94 12.25 -23.02
CA ARG A 153 -26.68 12.11 -22.30
C ARG A 153 -26.77 10.89 -21.40
N LEU A 154 -25.72 10.06 -21.43
CA LEU A 154 -25.53 8.94 -20.51
C LEU A 154 -24.32 9.22 -19.65
N VAL A 155 -24.45 9.04 -18.34
CA VAL A 155 -23.32 9.04 -17.39
C VAL A 155 -23.29 7.68 -16.73
N HIS A 156 -22.25 6.91 -16.99
CA HIS A 156 -21.94 5.67 -16.30
C HIS A 156 -20.93 5.94 -15.19
N THR A 157 -21.26 5.63 -13.93
CA THR A 157 -20.38 5.78 -12.77
C THR A 157 -20.13 4.41 -12.18
N LEU A 158 -18.84 4.05 -12.02
CA LEU A 158 -18.37 2.75 -11.54
C LEU A 158 -17.43 2.96 -10.35
N TYR A 159 -17.66 2.24 -9.24
CA TYR A 159 -16.79 2.29 -8.07
C TYR A 159 -16.99 1.08 -7.14
N PRO A 160 -15.92 0.58 -6.49
CA PRO A 160 -16.04 -0.26 -5.31
C PRO A 160 -16.35 0.65 -4.12
N HIS A 161 -17.35 0.31 -3.32
CA HIS A 161 -17.89 1.23 -2.32
C HIS A 161 -16.99 1.32 -1.08
N ALA A 162 -16.61 2.52 -0.67
CA ALA A 162 -15.66 2.76 0.43
C ALA A 162 -16.20 2.43 1.83
N LEU A 163 -17.52 2.56 2.05
CA LEU A 163 -18.16 2.23 3.32
C LEU A 163 -18.73 0.79 3.32
N TYR A 164 -19.46 0.43 2.27
CA TYR A 164 -19.98 -0.91 2.05
C TYR A 164 -18.95 -1.70 1.24
N THR A 165 -17.92 -2.20 1.90
CA THR A 165 -16.70 -2.68 1.24
C THR A 165 -16.88 -3.93 0.39
N ARG A 166 -17.98 -4.67 0.60
CA ARG A 166 -18.35 -5.83 -0.20
C ARG A 166 -18.99 -5.49 -1.54
N LEU A 167 -19.28 -4.20 -1.79
CA LEU A 167 -20.03 -3.76 -2.97
C LEU A 167 -19.19 -3.16 -4.07
N ILE A 168 -19.50 -3.56 -5.29
CA ILE A 168 -19.17 -2.84 -6.53
C ILE A 168 -20.47 -2.24 -7.06
N VAL A 169 -20.43 -0.97 -7.40
CA VAL A 169 -21.59 -0.16 -7.80
C VAL A 169 -21.44 0.33 -9.23
N ASN A 170 -22.45 0.06 -10.06
CA ASN A 170 -22.64 0.67 -11.37
C ASN A 170 -23.90 1.52 -11.34
N GLN A 171 -23.77 2.80 -11.67
CA GLN A 171 -24.89 3.72 -11.82
C GLN A 171 -24.93 4.27 -13.24
N PHE A 172 -26.08 4.17 -13.90
CA PHE A 172 -26.33 4.73 -15.21
C PHE A 172 -27.38 5.82 -15.11
N PHE A 173 -26.97 7.06 -15.30
CA PHE A 173 -27.86 8.19 -15.39
C PHE A 173 -28.09 8.54 -16.87
N ILE A 174 -29.36 8.53 -17.31
CA ILE A 174 -29.76 8.90 -18.65
C ILE A 174 -30.60 10.17 -18.57
N GLU A 175 -30.22 11.20 -19.35
CA GLU A 175 -30.92 12.46 -19.47
C GLU A 175 -31.31 12.72 -20.93
N ARG A 176 -32.56 13.05 -21.17
CA ARG A 176 -33.08 13.52 -22.47
C ARG A 176 -32.64 14.96 -22.70
N LEU A 177 -31.96 15.20 -23.83
CA LEU A 177 -31.43 16.54 -24.18
C LEU A 177 -32.47 17.45 -24.85
N ASP A 178 -33.48 16.88 -25.52
CA ASP A 178 -34.57 17.65 -26.14
C ASP A 178 -35.93 17.02 -25.80
N ALA A 179 -36.80 17.79 -25.18
CA ALA A 179 -38.12 17.33 -24.76
C ALA A 179 -39.22 17.47 -25.84
N ARG A 180 -38.92 18.08 -26.98
CA ARG A 180 -39.89 18.25 -28.09
C ARG A 180 -40.04 16.95 -28.84
N ASN A 181 -41.28 16.47 -28.99
CA ASN A 181 -41.60 15.18 -29.63
C ASN A 181 -40.82 14.02 -29.05
N ALA A 182 -40.80 13.95 -27.72
CA ALA A 182 -40.03 12.92 -27.00
C ALA A 182 -40.45 11.50 -27.42
N GLU A 183 -39.47 10.66 -27.72
CA GLU A 183 -39.63 9.22 -27.94
C GLU A 183 -38.95 8.43 -26.81
N THR A 184 -39.33 7.17 -26.63
CA THR A 184 -38.62 6.30 -25.67
C THR A 184 -37.18 6.09 -26.11
N ILE A 185 -36.25 6.45 -25.23
CA ILE A 185 -34.81 6.20 -25.45
C ILE A 185 -34.47 4.82 -24.87
N SER A 186 -33.84 3.98 -25.69
CA SER A 186 -33.49 2.62 -25.34
C SER A 186 -32.02 2.35 -25.64
N VAL A 187 -31.21 2.17 -24.60
CA VAL A 187 -29.78 1.90 -24.72
C VAL A 187 -29.51 0.42 -24.46
N PRO A 188 -29.11 -0.36 -25.49
CA PRO A 188 -28.81 -1.77 -25.31
C PRO A 188 -27.54 -1.93 -24.45
N LEU A 189 -27.46 -2.98 -23.66
CA LEU A 189 -26.26 -3.39 -22.94
C LEU A 189 -25.54 -4.50 -23.72
N MET A 190 -24.23 -4.55 -23.60
CA MET A 190 -23.44 -5.67 -24.12
C MET A 190 -23.78 -6.95 -23.35
N PRO A 191 -23.60 -8.14 -23.92
CA PRO A 191 -23.76 -9.39 -23.20
C PRO A 191 -22.90 -9.39 -21.94
N SER A 192 -23.45 -9.94 -20.86
CA SER A 192 -22.71 -10.13 -19.61
C SER A 192 -21.53 -11.09 -19.77
N VAL A 193 -20.50 -10.89 -18.96
CA VAL A 193 -19.37 -11.84 -18.84
C VAL A 193 -19.91 -13.21 -18.42
N PRO A 194 -19.40 -14.32 -18.99
CA PRO A 194 -19.74 -15.66 -18.51
C PRO A 194 -19.41 -15.80 -17.01
N PHE A 195 -20.36 -16.33 -16.24
CA PHE A 195 -20.14 -16.59 -14.82
C PHE A 195 -19.35 -17.89 -14.65
N PHE A 196 -18.03 -17.79 -14.78
CA PHE A 196 -17.10 -18.92 -14.70
C PHE A 196 -15.76 -18.47 -14.12
N SER A 197 -15.15 -19.33 -13.32
CA SER A 197 -13.78 -19.18 -12.82
C SER A 197 -13.07 -20.53 -12.90
N GLU A 198 -11.77 -20.50 -13.21
CA GLU A 198 -10.90 -21.68 -13.09
C GLU A 198 -10.46 -21.91 -11.64
N ASP A 199 -10.47 -20.87 -10.82
CA ASP A 199 -9.97 -20.87 -9.44
C ASP A 199 -11.05 -21.21 -8.42
N ILE A 200 -12.33 -21.09 -8.81
CA ILE A 200 -13.48 -21.24 -7.90
C ILE A 200 -14.51 -22.17 -8.52
N ALA A 201 -14.84 -23.24 -7.80
CA ALA A 201 -15.94 -24.14 -8.14
C ALA A 201 -17.26 -23.53 -7.62
N PHE A 202 -17.96 -22.79 -8.46
CA PHE A 202 -19.25 -22.18 -8.16
C PHE A 202 -20.41 -23.16 -8.28
N GLU A 203 -21.38 -23.05 -7.38
CA GLU A 203 -22.69 -23.70 -7.50
C GLU A 203 -23.54 -23.05 -8.62
N PRO A 204 -24.55 -23.74 -9.15
CA PRO A 204 -25.48 -23.14 -10.11
C PRO A 204 -26.11 -21.86 -9.56
N ILE A 205 -26.27 -20.86 -10.43
CA ILE A 205 -26.89 -19.57 -10.07
C ILE A 205 -28.30 -19.81 -9.54
N ARG A 206 -28.57 -19.32 -8.35
CA ARG A 206 -29.90 -19.30 -7.72
C ARG A 206 -30.54 -17.91 -7.87
N THR A 207 -31.84 -17.86 -7.85
CA THR A 207 -32.63 -16.64 -7.96
C THR A 207 -33.42 -16.40 -6.69
N VAL A 208 -33.31 -15.24 -6.11
CA VAL A 208 -34.01 -14.83 -4.87
C VAL A 208 -34.79 -13.54 -5.13
N GLN A 209 -36.06 -13.51 -4.72
CA GLN A 209 -36.83 -12.27 -4.72
C GLN A 209 -36.64 -11.53 -3.40
N PHE A 210 -36.31 -10.27 -3.46
CA PHE A 210 -36.19 -9.40 -2.31
C PHE A 210 -37.04 -8.15 -2.46
N ARG A 211 -37.83 -7.84 -1.43
CA ARG A 211 -38.62 -6.61 -1.38
C ARG A 211 -37.93 -5.64 -0.44
N SER A 212 -37.46 -4.49 -0.97
CA SER A 212 -36.87 -3.44 -0.16
C SER A 212 -37.94 -2.83 0.77
N SER A 213 -37.54 -2.52 1.97
CA SER A 213 -38.32 -1.72 2.87
C SER A 213 -38.40 -0.26 2.49
N ALA A 214 -38.75 0.73 2.85
CA ALA A 214 -38.85 2.12 2.39
C ALA A 214 -37.49 2.64 1.82
N PRO A 215 -37.48 3.63 0.93
CA PRO A 215 -38.66 4.40 0.47
C PRO A 215 -39.33 3.84 -0.77
N ALA A 216 -38.74 2.90 -1.46
CA ALA A 216 -39.23 2.50 -2.79
C ALA A 216 -40.17 1.30 -2.79
N ASN A 217 -40.25 0.49 -1.72
CA ASN A 217 -41.07 -0.73 -1.62
C ASN A 217 -41.04 -1.58 -2.91
N GLN A 218 -39.85 -1.65 -3.56
CA GLN A 218 -39.63 -2.28 -4.86
C GLN A 218 -39.27 -3.76 -4.68
N ASN A 219 -39.74 -4.56 -5.63
CA ASN A 219 -39.32 -5.95 -5.74
C ASN A 219 -38.03 -6.00 -6.56
N HIS A 220 -36.99 -6.58 -5.99
CA HIS A 220 -35.71 -6.80 -6.66
C HIS A 220 -35.54 -8.29 -6.95
N LEU A 221 -35.12 -8.60 -8.17
CA LEU A 221 -34.64 -9.92 -8.52
C LEU A 221 -33.14 -9.96 -8.25
N ILE A 222 -32.72 -10.88 -7.37
CA ILE A 222 -31.34 -11.07 -6.98
C ILE A 222 -30.89 -12.43 -7.49
N TYR A 223 -29.68 -12.46 -8.06
CA TYR A 223 -28.97 -13.66 -8.42
C TYR A 223 -27.87 -13.91 -7.41
N GLU A 224 -27.59 -15.17 -7.12
CA GLU A 224 -26.51 -15.58 -6.24
C GLU A 224 -25.84 -16.84 -6.73
N SER A 225 -24.55 -16.94 -6.50
CA SER A 225 -23.80 -18.18 -6.60
C SER A 225 -22.68 -18.18 -5.56
N CYS A 226 -22.68 -19.19 -4.73
CA CYS A 226 -21.60 -19.45 -3.79
C CYS A 226 -20.70 -20.56 -4.33
N GLY A 227 -19.46 -20.57 -3.93
CA GLY A 227 -18.48 -21.57 -4.34
C GLY A 227 -17.34 -21.66 -3.34
N LYS A 228 -16.34 -22.42 -3.73
CA LYS A 228 -15.10 -22.57 -2.95
C LYS A 228 -13.92 -22.57 -3.92
N THR A 229 -12.76 -22.13 -3.46
CA THR A 229 -11.54 -22.27 -4.25
C THR A 229 -11.30 -23.74 -4.61
N VAL A 230 -10.75 -24.00 -5.80
CA VAL A 230 -10.51 -25.37 -6.29
C VAL A 230 -9.34 -26.01 -5.54
N GLU A 231 -8.35 -25.20 -5.17
CA GLU A 231 -7.13 -25.63 -4.49
C GLU A 231 -6.90 -24.81 -3.23
N VAL A 232 -6.09 -25.34 -2.33
CA VAL A 232 -5.54 -24.64 -1.16
C VAL A 232 -4.08 -24.29 -1.42
N GLU A 233 -3.62 -23.18 -0.88
CA GLU A 233 -2.23 -22.73 -1.01
C GLU A 233 -1.27 -23.73 -0.33
N ASP A 234 -1.58 -24.14 0.88
CA ASP A 234 -0.84 -25.14 1.63
C ASP A 234 -1.80 -25.99 2.48
N PRO A 235 -1.87 -27.32 2.29
CA PRO A 235 -2.84 -28.14 3.01
C PRO A 235 -2.58 -28.30 4.51
N ILE A 236 -1.39 -27.94 5.00
CA ILE A 236 -1.05 -27.98 6.43
C ILE A 236 -1.62 -26.75 7.12
N HIS A 237 -1.39 -25.55 6.56
CA HIS A 237 -1.78 -24.27 7.14
C HIS A 237 -3.15 -23.77 6.68
N GLN A 238 -3.67 -24.36 5.59
CA GLN A 238 -4.98 -24.11 5.06
C GLN A 238 -5.70 -25.47 4.80
N PRO A 239 -6.22 -26.12 5.84
CA PRO A 239 -6.77 -27.49 5.72
C PRO A 239 -8.06 -27.57 4.89
N SER A 240 -8.66 -26.43 4.50
CA SER A 240 -9.89 -26.37 3.71
C SER A 240 -9.85 -25.23 2.69
N VAL A 241 -10.47 -25.49 1.55
CA VAL A 241 -10.69 -24.49 0.50
C VAL A 241 -11.55 -23.31 1.01
N SER A 242 -11.22 -22.11 0.54
CA SER A 242 -11.88 -20.88 0.97
C SER A 242 -13.24 -20.69 0.33
N PRO A 243 -14.30 -20.39 1.09
CA PRO A 243 -15.61 -20.07 0.54
C PRO A 243 -15.64 -18.67 -0.06
N VAL A 244 -16.50 -18.47 -1.06
CA VAL A 244 -16.84 -17.17 -1.62
C VAL A 244 -18.28 -17.19 -2.16
N CYS A 245 -19.02 -16.12 -1.92
CA CYS A 245 -20.36 -15.91 -2.46
C CYS A 245 -20.40 -14.60 -3.24
N VAL A 246 -20.99 -14.66 -4.42
CA VAL A 246 -21.27 -13.52 -5.30
C VAL A 246 -22.78 -13.33 -5.39
N VAL A 247 -23.25 -12.14 -5.06
CA VAL A 247 -24.66 -11.78 -5.04
C VAL A 247 -24.85 -10.49 -5.84
N TRP A 248 -25.81 -10.46 -6.78
CA TRP A 248 -26.04 -9.27 -7.60
C TRP A 248 -27.53 -9.09 -7.96
N ASN A 249 -27.95 -7.85 -8.24
CA ASN A 249 -29.29 -7.60 -8.71
C ASN A 249 -29.39 -7.73 -10.24
N HIS A 250 -30.61 -7.98 -10.72
CA HIS A 250 -30.91 -8.18 -12.14
C HIS A 250 -30.44 -7.00 -13.01
N VAL A 251 -29.75 -7.32 -14.10
CA VAL A 251 -29.33 -6.39 -15.15
C VAL A 251 -30.19 -6.67 -16.40
N PRO A 252 -30.98 -5.70 -16.90
CA PRO A 252 -31.80 -5.89 -18.09
C PRO A 252 -30.95 -5.85 -19.37
N GLU A 253 -31.46 -6.38 -20.46
CA GLU A 253 -30.78 -6.27 -21.77
C GLU A 253 -30.69 -4.85 -22.30
N ARG A 254 -31.53 -3.93 -21.83
CA ARG A 254 -31.61 -2.54 -22.27
C ARG A 254 -31.98 -1.60 -21.13
N LEU A 255 -31.35 -0.44 -21.12
CA LEU A 255 -31.74 0.67 -20.25
C LEU A 255 -32.77 1.54 -20.99
N THR A 256 -33.94 1.78 -20.37
CA THR A 256 -35.04 2.46 -21.04
C THR A 256 -35.43 3.74 -20.29
N LEU A 257 -35.35 4.90 -20.98
CA LEU A 257 -35.94 6.15 -20.51
C LEU A 257 -37.29 6.36 -21.20
N PRO A 258 -38.41 6.27 -20.47
CA PRO A 258 -39.74 6.48 -21.04
C PRO A 258 -39.90 7.87 -21.65
N GLN A 259 -40.80 7.99 -22.62
CA GLN A 259 -41.06 9.29 -23.30
C GLN A 259 -41.58 10.37 -22.33
N THR A 260 -42.26 9.97 -21.24
CA THR A 260 -42.82 10.86 -20.21
C THR A 260 -41.77 11.40 -19.23
N GLU A 261 -40.60 10.75 -19.17
CA GLU A 261 -39.58 11.08 -18.19
C GLU A 261 -38.44 11.89 -18.86
N ARG A 262 -37.89 12.82 -18.10
CA ARG A 262 -36.69 13.57 -18.52
C ARG A 262 -35.40 12.84 -18.18
N THR A 263 -35.36 12.16 -17.03
CA THR A 263 -34.18 11.49 -16.51
C THR A 263 -34.55 10.15 -15.89
N VAL A 264 -33.61 9.23 -15.88
CA VAL A 264 -33.72 7.96 -15.13
C VAL A 264 -32.35 7.56 -14.61
N THR A 265 -32.31 6.95 -13.44
CA THR A 265 -31.08 6.35 -12.88
C THR A 265 -31.31 4.86 -12.65
N PHE A 266 -30.40 4.05 -13.17
CA PHE A 266 -30.32 2.62 -12.90
C PHE A 266 -29.13 2.35 -12.00
N THR A 267 -29.29 1.48 -10.98
CA THR A 267 -28.23 1.06 -10.08
C THR A 267 -28.12 -0.45 -10.09
N PHE A 268 -26.96 -0.94 -10.47
CA PHE A 268 -26.60 -2.35 -10.47
C PHE A 268 -25.48 -2.56 -9.46
N LEU A 269 -25.65 -3.55 -8.61
CA LEU A 269 -24.80 -3.86 -7.47
C LEU A 269 -24.29 -5.29 -7.61
N MET A 270 -23.02 -5.49 -7.32
CA MET A 270 -22.41 -6.80 -7.08
C MET A 270 -21.82 -6.79 -5.69
N SER A 271 -22.15 -7.80 -4.88
CA SER A 271 -21.61 -8.00 -3.54
C SER A 271 -20.82 -9.29 -3.47
N VAL A 272 -19.64 -9.26 -2.85
CA VAL A 272 -18.76 -10.42 -2.70
C VAL A 272 -18.25 -10.52 -1.28
N ASP A 273 -18.36 -11.72 -0.69
CA ASP A 273 -17.74 -12.04 0.60
C ASP A 273 -17.53 -13.56 0.75
N GLY A 274 -16.67 -13.97 1.66
CA GLY A 274 -16.54 -15.37 2.07
C GLY A 274 -17.78 -15.93 2.79
N GLU A 275 -18.58 -15.07 3.41
CA GLU A 275 -19.83 -15.42 4.08
C GLU A 275 -21.05 -14.98 3.27
N GLU A 276 -21.90 -15.95 2.90
CA GLU A 276 -23.14 -15.71 2.14
C GLU A 276 -24.02 -14.63 2.80
N SER A 277 -24.20 -14.72 4.13
CA SER A 277 -25.02 -13.78 4.88
C SER A 277 -24.51 -12.34 4.81
N SER A 278 -23.20 -12.14 4.83
CA SER A 278 -22.53 -10.84 4.74
C SER A 278 -22.72 -10.21 3.37
N ALA A 279 -22.49 -10.99 2.30
CA ALA A 279 -22.74 -10.55 0.93
C ALA A 279 -24.19 -10.13 0.70
N HIS A 280 -25.15 -10.94 1.16
CA HIS A 280 -26.58 -10.64 1.06
C HIS A 280 -27.01 -9.41 1.84
N ASN A 281 -26.57 -9.29 3.10
CA ASN A 281 -27.00 -8.20 3.97
C ASN A 281 -26.55 -6.85 3.45
N GLU A 282 -25.32 -6.77 2.93
CA GLU A 282 -24.79 -5.52 2.40
C GLU A 282 -25.47 -5.13 1.08
N LEU A 283 -25.69 -6.09 0.17
CA LEU A 283 -26.45 -5.86 -1.06
C LEU A 283 -27.89 -5.36 -0.75
N LYS A 284 -28.60 -6.06 0.15
CA LYS A 284 -29.99 -5.70 0.54
C LYS A 284 -30.05 -4.33 1.18
N THR A 285 -29.09 -3.99 2.03
CA THR A 285 -28.97 -2.66 2.63
C THR A 285 -28.83 -1.59 1.54
N ALA A 286 -27.92 -1.80 0.61
CA ALA A 286 -27.65 -0.86 -0.48
C ALA A 286 -28.84 -0.72 -1.45
N LEU A 287 -29.57 -1.80 -1.76
CA LEU A 287 -30.80 -1.76 -2.56
C LEU A 287 -31.94 -0.98 -1.89
N GLY A 288 -31.90 -0.84 -0.57
CA GLY A 288 -32.84 -0.01 0.20
C GLY A 288 -32.53 1.49 0.20
N LEU A 289 -31.35 1.89 -0.26
CA LEU A 289 -30.90 3.28 -0.27
C LEU A 289 -31.21 3.96 -1.61
N PRO A 290 -31.53 5.27 -1.61
CA PRO A 290 -31.56 6.06 -2.83
C PRO A 290 -30.17 6.06 -3.50
N PRO A 291 -30.10 6.04 -4.86
CA PRO A 291 -28.83 6.05 -5.59
C PRO A 291 -27.88 7.20 -5.18
N ASP A 292 -28.42 8.37 -4.94
CA ASP A 292 -27.65 9.55 -4.51
C ASP A 292 -27.09 9.42 -3.10
N GLU A 293 -27.77 8.69 -2.22
CA GLU A 293 -27.31 8.46 -0.86
C GLU A 293 -26.17 7.46 -0.83
N LEU A 294 -26.26 6.41 -1.63
CA LEU A 294 -25.20 5.42 -1.80
C LEU A 294 -23.90 6.09 -2.33
N LEU A 295 -24.01 6.89 -3.39
CA LEU A 295 -22.86 7.62 -3.92
C LEU A 295 -22.32 8.66 -2.91
N ARG A 296 -23.21 9.34 -2.16
CA ARG A 296 -22.81 10.34 -1.16
C ARG A 296 -22.06 9.70 0.01
N ALA A 297 -22.49 8.55 0.50
CA ALA A 297 -21.81 7.81 1.56
C ALA A 297 -20.38 7.44 1.13
N HIS A 298 -20.19 6.93 -0.09
CA HIS A 298 -18.90 6.65 -0.66
C HIS A 298 -18.01 7.88 -0.78
N THR A 299 -18.50 8.92 -1.46
CA THR A 299 -17.71 10.12 -1.76
C THR A 299 -17.36 10.94 -0.52
N SER A 300 -18.14 10.83 0.56
CA SER A 300 -17.84 11.52 1.82
C SER A 300 -16.56 11.03 2.47
N LEU A 301 -16.26 9.71 2.40
CA LEU A 301 -15.04 9.14 2.95
C LEU A 301 -13.81 9.60 2.17
N TRP A 302 -13.87 9.60 0.84
CA TRP A 302 -12.78 10.11 0.00
C TRP A 302 -12.53 11.61 0.23
N ARG A 303 -13.58 12.43 0.35
CA ARG A 303 -13.43 13.85 0.69
C ARG A 303 -12.79 14.05 2.05
N SER A 304 -13.24 13.30 3.07
CA SER A 304 -12.63 13.36 4.41
C SER A 304 -11.16 12.95 4.38
N PHE A 305 -10.79 11.97 3.56
CA PHE A 305 -9.39 11.60 3.35
C PHE A 305 -8.59 12.79 2.79
N TRP A 306 -9.00 13.38 1.66
CA TRP A 306 -8.31 14.49 1.03
C TRP A 306 -8.32 15.79 1.88
N GLU A 307 -9.32 15.95 2.74
CA GLU A 307 -9.34 17.05 3.72
C GLU A 307 -8.30 16.86 4.82
N ARG A 308 -7.99 15.62 5.18
CA ARG A 308 -7.01 15.28 6.21
C ARG A 308 -5.58 15.24 5.69
N PHE A 309 -5.32 14.57 4.57
CA PHE A 309 -4.01 14.39 3.99
C PHE A 309 -3.94 14.84 2.53
N ASP A 310 -2.87 15.56 2.19
CA ASP A 310 -2.59 15.97 0.80
C ASP A 310 -1.10 16.33 0.62
N ILE A 311 -0.60 16.16 -0.62
CA ILE A 311 0.70 16.68 -1.06
C ILE A 311 0.44 17.57 -2.27
N LEU A 312 0.79 18.84 -2.16
CA LEU A 312 0.58 19.86 -3.20
C LEU A 312 1.93 20.37 -3.71
N THR A 313 2.09 20.38 -5.04
CA THR A 313 3.27 20.89 -5.75
C THR A 313 2.83 21.95 -6.74
N THR A 314 2.77 23.20 -6.31
CA THR A 314 2.33 24.29 -7.18
C THR A 314 3.39 24.67 -8.22
N GLY A 315 2.94 25.00 -9.42
CA GLY A 315 3.80 25.38 -10.56
C GLY A 315 4.12 24.25 -11.53
N ASN A 316 3.90 22.97 -11.14
CA ASN A 316 4.12 21.81 -12.00
C ASN A 316 2.87 20.91 -12.01
N GLU A 317 1.93 21.20 -12.90
CA GLU A 317 0.67 20.46 -13.00
C GLU A 317 0.85 18.97 -13.36
N PRO A 318 1.74 18.57 -14.29
CA PRO A 318 2.00 17.16 -14.56
C PRO A 318 2.49 16.40 -13.31
N LEU A 319 3.39 16.98 -12.54
CA LEU A 319 3.86 16.41 -11.28
C LEU A 319 2.72 16.28 -10.27
N GLN A 320 1.89 17.33 -10.13
CA GLN A 320 0.75 17.31 -9.22
C GLN A 320 -0.24 16.19 -9.55
N ARG A 321 -0.52 15.95 -10.82
CA ARG A 321 -1.36 14.83 -11.26
C ARG A 321 -0.76 13.48 -10.90
N ALA A 322 0.55 13.31 -11.11
CA ALA A 322 1.26 12.09 -10.73
C ALA A 322 1.23 11.86 -9.21
N VAL A 323 1.37 12.91 -8.41
CA VAL A 323 1.27 12.86 -6.93
C VAL A 323 -0.10 12.38 -6.49
N TRP A 324 -1.18 13.00 -6.98
CA TRP A 324 -2.53 12.60 -6.59
C TRP A 324 -2.90 11.19 -7.04
N ALA A 325 -2.49 10.81 -8.25
CA ALA A 325 -2.70 9.45 -8.74
C ALA A 325 -1.96 8.41 -7.88
N SER A 326 -0.71 8.69 -7.51
CA SER A 326 0.09 7.81 -6.66
C SER A 326 -0.54 7.62 -5.27
N ILE A 327 -1.01 8.70 -4.65
CA ILE A 327 -1.74 8.63 -3.37
C ILE A 327 -3.04 7.83 -3.54
N PHE A 328 -3.83 8.13 -4.58
CA PHE A 328 -5.10 7.45 -4.84
C PHE A 328 -4.92 5.95 -5.04
N TYR A 329 -4.00 5.54 -5.95
CA TYR A 329 -3.77 4.12 -6.21
C TYR A 329 -3.23 3.38 -4.99
N LEU A 330 -2.36 4.00 -4.20
CA LEU A 330 -1.83 3.38 -2.99
C LEU A 330 -2.92 3.20 -1.92
N VAL A 331 -3.66 4.26 -1.61
CA VAL A 331 -4.64 4.29 -0.51
C VAL A 331 -5.90 3.49 -0.85
N SER A 332 -6.35 3.47 -2.10
CA SER A 332 -7.55 2.73 -2.51
C SER A 332 -7.47 1.23 -2.22
N ASN A 333 -6.26 0.65 -2.11
CA ASN A 333 -6.07 -0.75 -1.79
C ASN A 333 -6.21 -1.09 -0.29
N LEU A 334 -6.47 -0.09 0.54
CA LEU A 334 -6.60 -0.21 1.99
C LEU A 334 -7.99 0.22 2.45
N PRO A 335 -8.58 -0.45 3.46
CA PRO A 335 -9.92 -0.09 3.93
C PRO A 335 -9.86 1.22 4.72
N PHE A 336 -10.87 2.10 4.54
CA PHE A 336 -11.04 3.31 5.36
C PHE A 336 -11.39 2.98 6.83
N ALA A 337 -11.94 1.82 7.08
CA ALA A 337 -12.11 1.27 8.43
C ALA A 337 -11.31 -0.04 8.52
N PRO A 338 -10.55 -0.26 9.61
CA PRO A 338 -9.79 -1.49 9.77
C PRO A 338 -10.68 -2.73 9.65
N SER A 339 -10.41 -3.58 8.68
CA SER A 339 -11.12 -4.85 8.48
C SER A 339 -10.13 -5.87 7.93
N GLY A 340 -9.98 -6.99 8.61
CA GLY A 340 -9.09 -8.06 8.20
C GLY A 340 -7.59 -7.74 8.35
N HIS A 341 -6.77 -8.71 7.97
CA HIS A 341 -5.30 -8.65 8.04
C HIS A 341 -4.71 -9.18 6.73
N ASN A 342 -5.00 -8.48 5.63
CA ASN A 342 -4.52 -8.86 4.31
C ASN A 342 -3.22 -8.12 3.99
N GLY A 343 -2.30 -8.81 3.31
CA GLY A 343 -1.08 -8.19 2.80
C GLY A 343 -1.37 -7.22 1.64
N LEU A 344 -0.38 -6.44 1.28
CA LEU A 344 -0.45 -5.52 0.14
C LEU A 344 0.57 -5.95 -0.92
N SER A 345 0.05 -6.38 -2.07
CA SER A 345 0.87 -6.75 -3.23
C SER A 345 1.51 -5.51 -3.88
N PRO A 346 2.66 -5.67 -4.56
CA PRO A 346 3.24 -4.62 -5.40
C PRO A 346 2.28 -4.04 -6.43
N THR A 347 1.28 -4.80 -6.89
CA THR A 347 0.27 -4.40 -7.87
C THR A 347 -1.10 -4.07 -7.26
N GLY A 348 -1.22 -4.15 -5.94
CA GLY A 348 -2.45 -3.86 -5.22
C GLY A 348 -3.50 -4.96 -5.32
N LEU A 349 -4.75 -4.61 -5.01
CA LEU A 349 -5.87 -5.55 -4.88
C LEU A 349 -6.60 -5.83 -6.21
N GLY A 350 -6.47 -4.96 -7.20
CA GLY A 350 -7.18 -5.11 -8.46
C GLY A 350 -6.49 -5.98 -9.50
N ARG A 351 -5.43 -6.67 -9.12
CA ARG A 351 -4.65 -7.59 -9.96
C ARG A 351 -4.17 -8.77 -9.12
N GLY A 352 -3.59 -9.77 -9.77
CA GLY A 352 -2.96 -10.89 -9.09
C GLY A 352 -3.70 -12.19 -9.26
N GLY A 353 -4.04 -12.57 -10.45
CA GLY A 353 -4.87 -13.72 -10.70
C GLY A 353 -4.39 -14.70 -11.75
N GLY A 354 -3.21 -15.31 -11.62
CA GLY A 354 -2.79 -16.44 -12.46
C GLY A 354 -2.88 -16.16 -13.96
N SER A 355 -2.67 -14.90 -14.36
CA SER A 355 -2.59 -14.53 -15.77
C SER A 355 -1.16 -14.70 -16.27
N ASN A 356 -0.97 -14.79 -17.60
CA ASN A 356 0.37 -14.77 -18.19
C ASN A 356 1.04 -13.39 -18.13
N LEU A 357 0.55 -12.50 -17.28
CA LEU A 357 1.05 -11.15 -17.07
C LEU A 357 1.85 -11.10 -15.77
N ASP A 358 2.96 -10.38 -15.80
CA ASP A 358 3.74 -10.10 -14.60
C ASP A 358 2.88 -9.22 -13.66
N ASP A 359 2.25 -9.82 -12.64
CA ASP A 359 1.37 -9.11 -11.72
C ASP A 359 1.58 -9.48 -10.24
N TYR A 360 2.62 -10.24 -9.94
CA TYR A 360 3.00 -10.67 -8.59
C TYR A 360 1.92 -11.48 -7.86
N GLU A 361 0.99 -12.08 -8.58
CA GLU A 361 -0.04 -13.01 -8.11
C GLU A 361 -0.88 -12.52 -6.91
N GLY A 362 -0.78 -11.25 -6.58
CA GLY A 362 -1.43 -10.64 -5.41
C GLY A 362 -0.72 -10.89 -4.09
N HIS A 363 0.52 -11.36 -4.11
CA HIS A 363 1.32 -11.70 -2.94
C HIS A 363 2.05 -10.49 -2.33
N SER A 364 2.48 -10.64 -1.08
CA SER A 364 3.27 -9.65 -0.34
C SER A 364 4.75 -10.00 -0.40
N PHE A 365 5.57 -8.99 -0.64
CA PHE A 365 7.04 -9.03 -0.70
C PHE A 365 7.60 -7.97 0.28
N TRP A 366 8.91 -7.70 0.22
CA TRP A 366 9.56 -6.60 0.95
C TRP A 366 9.09 -5.21 0.49
N ASP A 367 8.43 -5.16 -0.65
CA ASP A 367 7.78 -3.98 -1.24
C ASP A 367 6.84 -3.29 -0.24
N THR A 368 6.14 -4.10 0.54
CA THR A 368 5.24 -3.61 1.57
C THR A 368 5.99 -2.78 2.60
N GLU A 369 7.06 -3.32 3.19
CA GLU A 369 7.74 -2.73 4.35
C GLU A 369 8.70 -1.60 3.99
N ILE A 370 9.42 -1.71 2.87
CA ILE A 370 10.47 -0.74 2.50
C ILE A 370 9.93 0.36 1.59
N TRP A 371 8.95 0.07 0.74
CA TRP A 371 8.53 0.99 -0.31
C TRP A 371 7.17 1.63 -0.03
N MET A 372 6.17 0.88 0.43
CA MET A 372 4.81 1.37 0.62
C MET A 372 4.50 1.81 2.05
N LEU A 373 4.89 1.00 3.05
CA LEU A 373 4.61 1.25 4.46
C LEU A 373 5.15 2.58 4.98
N PRO A 374 6.36 3.07 4.63
CA PRO A 374 6.84 4.35 5.13
C PRO A 374 5.90 5.52 4.78
N VAL A 375 5.31 5.50 3.59
CA VAL A 375 4.33 6.50 3.14
C VAL A 375 3.01 6.33 3.91
N LEU A 376 2.50 5.11 3.95
CA LEU A 376 1.24 4.79 4.62
C LEU A 376 1.27 5.11 6.11
N ASN A 377 2.41 4.90 6.75
CA ASN A 377 2.62 5.14 8.18
C ASN A 377 2.47 6.62 8.59
N VAL A 378 2.81 7.53 7.70
CA VAL A 378 2.65 8.97 7.92
C VAL A 378 1.35 9.56 7.36
N ILE A 379 0.63 8.81 6.54
CA ILE A 379 -0.73 9.13 6.07
C ILE A 379 -1.77 8.75 7.12
N ASP A 380 -1.72 7.49 7.56
CA ASP A 380 -2.62 6.95 8.58
C ASP A 380 -2.00 5.71 9.25
N ARG A 381 -1.74 5.83 10.55
CA ARG A 381 -1.16 4.74 11.36
C ARG A 381 -1.94 3.42 11.28
N SER A 382 -3.26 3.48 11.00
CA SER A 382 -4.10 2.28 10.89
C SER A 382 -3.75 1.43 9.68
N TYR A 383 -3.33 2.05 8.58
CA TYR A 383 -2.89 1.34 7.37
C TYR A 383 -1.61 0.52 7.64
N ALA A 384 -0.59 1.17 8.19
CA ALA A 384 0.66 0.48 8.54
C ALA A 384 0.42 -0.64 9.55
N ARG A 385 -0.44 -0.39 10.56
CA ARG A 385 -0.82 -1.40 11.56
C ARG A 385 -1.49 -2.62 10.94
N SER A 386 -2.40 -2.44 9.99
CA SER A 386 -3.06 -3.54 9.28
C SER A 386 -2.07 -4.42 8.53
N LEU A 387 -1.09 -3.81 7.83
CA LEU A 387 -0.05 -4.53 7.09
C LEU A 387 0.89 -5.30 8.04
N LEU A 388 1.29 -4.70 9.14
CA LEU A 388 2.11 -5.38 10.15
C LEU A 388 1.34 -6.53 10.82
N GLN A 389 0.04 -6.37 11.04
CA GLN A 389 -0.82 -7.42 11.59
C GLN A 389 -0.91 -8.64 10.66
N TYR A 390 -0.84 -8.45 9.35
CA TYR A 390 -0.71 -9.56 8.39
C TYR A 390 0.55 -10.39 8.65
N ARG A 391 1.70 -9.74 8.91
CA ARG A 391 2.95 -10.44 9.24
C ARG A 391 2.89 -11.10 10.61
N ILE A 392 2.36 -10.42 11.64
CA ILE A 392 2.19 -10.97 12.99
C ILE A 392 1.36 -12.25 12.97
N ALA A 393 0.27 -12.27 12.20
CA ALA A 393 -0.61 -13.43 12.10
C ALA A 393 0.08 -14.66 11.46
N ARG A 394 1.22 -14.49 10.80
CA ARG A 394 2.00 -15.55 10.13
C ARG A 394 3.30 -15.89 10.84
N LEU A 395 3.46 -15.45 12.07
CA LEU A 395 4.68 -15.66 12.87
C LEU A 395 4.99 -17.13 13.07
N GLU A 396 4.01 -17.96 13.38
CA GLU A 396 4.26 -19.39 13.64
C GLU A 396 4.72 -20.11 12.37
N VAL A 397 4.15 -19.79 11.21
CA VAL A 397 4.63 -20.33 9.92
C VAL A 397 6.06 -19.86 9.62
N ALA A 398 6.38 -18.61 9.89
CA ALA A 398 7.73 -18.09 9.71
C ALA A 398 8.76 -18.79 10.63
N LYS A 399 8.36 -19.26 11.82
CA LYS A 399 9.19 -20.08 12.70
C LYS A 399 9.41 -21.49 12.13
N GLU A 400 8.39 -22.09 11.56
CA GLU A 400 8.52 -23.39 10.87
C GLU A 400 9.49 -23.28 9.68
N LEU A 401 9.37 -22.23 8.86
CA LEU A 401 10.29 -21.99 7.74
C LEU A 401 11.75 -21.78 8.20
N ALA A 402 11.98 -21.16 9.34
CA ALA A 402 13.33 -21.07 9.92
C ALA A 402 13.85 -22.44 10.35
N ALA A 403 13.02 -23.23 11.03
CA ALA A 403 13.38 -24.56 11.53
C ALA A 403 13.65 -25.56 10.38
N GLU A 404 12.93 -25.48 9.28
CA GLU A 404 13.18 -26.31 8.07
C GLU A 404 14.58 -26.07 7.49
N LEU A 405 15.11 -24.87 7.61
CA LEU A 405 16.48 -24.52 7.21
C LEU A 405 17.52 -24.78 8.30
N GLY A 406 17.10 -25.26 9.48
CA GLY A 406 17.97 -25.54 10.62
C GLY A 406 18.35 -24.30 11.44
N TYR A 407 17.57 -23.21 11.33
CA TYR A 407 17.76 -21.98 12.09
C TYR A 407 16.72 -21.84 13.22
N GLY A 408 17.06 -21.06 14.25
CA GLY A 408 16.12 -20.63 15.28
C GLY A 408 15.33 -19.39 14.87
N GLY A 409 14.32 -19.04 15.66
CA GLY A 409 13.53 -17.84 15.46
C GLY A 409 12.57 -17.92 14.26
N ALA A 410 12.29 -16.81 13.61
CA ALA A 410 11.34 -16.71 12.51
C ALA A 410 11.98 -16.16 11.23
N ARG A 411 11.88 -16.92 10.13
CA ARG A 411 12.23 -16.52 8.77
C ARG A 411 10.96 -16.33 7.96
N TYR A 412 10.69 -15.10 7.53
CA TYR A 412 9.57 -14.84 6.61
C TYR A 412 9.93 -15.23 5.16
N PRO A 413 8.95 -15.73 4.39
CA PRO A 413 9.19 -16.10 3.00
C PRO A 413 9.45 -14.87 2.13
N TRP A 414 10.12 -15.05 1.01
CA TRP A 414 10.29 -14.01 0.01
C TRP A 414 8.95 -13.56 -0.54
N GLU A 415 8.12 -14.52 -0.93
CA GLU A 415 6.80 -14.32 -1.48
C GLU A 415 5.75 -14.96 -0.57
N SER A 416 4.78 -14.16 -0.10
CA SER A 416 3.80 -14.55 0.90
C SER A 416 2.37 -14.31 0.42
N GLY A 417 1.58 -15.36 0.37
CA GLY A 417 0.16 -15.33 0.02
C GLY A 417 -0.76 -15.37 1.25
N PHE A 418 -1.66 -16.33 1.30
CA PHE A 418 -2.64 -16.50 2.37
C PHE A 418 -2.05 -17.09 3.64
N THR A 419 -1.30 -18.19 3.51
CA THR A 419 -0.82 -18.98 4.66
C THR A 419 0.42 -18.39 5.33
N GLY A 420 1.27 -17.72 4.56
CA GLY A 420 2.59 -17.27 5.00
C GLY A 420 3.71 -18.27 4.74
N THR A 421 3.42 -19.37 4.03
CA THR A 421 4.43 -20.26 3.50
C THR A 421 5.17 -19.63 2.32
N GLU A 422 6.29 -20.20 1.89
CA GLU A 422 7.03 -19.76 0.72
C GLU A 422 6.28 -20.14 -0.56
N VAL A 423 5.77 -19.14 -1.29
CA VAL A 423 4.97 -19.33 -2.51
C VAL A 423 5.63 -18.75 -3.75
N THR A 424 6.94 -18.51 -3.70
CA THR A 424 7.70 -18.04 -4.86
C THR A 424 7.44 -18.93 -6.08
N GLN A 425 7.16 -18.29 -7.20
CA GLN A 425 6.86 -18.98 -8.44
C GLN A 425 8.01 -19.87 -8.92
N PRO A 426 7.71 -20.99 -9.61
CA PRO A 426 8.70 -21.95 -10.07
C PRO A 426 9.77 -21.40 -11.02
N CYS A 427 9.52 -20.22 -11.65
CA CYS A 427 10.51 -19.55 -12.50
C CYS A 427 11.75 -19.10 -11.74
N CYS A 428 11.60 -18.78 -10.44
CA CYS A 428 12.53 -17.92 -9.74
C CYS A 428 12.98 -18.49 -8.38
N PRO A 429 13.47 -19.75 -8.31
CA PRO A 429 13.75 -20.43 -7.04
C PRO A 429 14.91 -19.79 -6.26
N ALA A 430 15.81 -19.08 -6.92
CA ALA A 430 16.95 -18.44 -6.27
C ALA A 430 16.52 -17.32 -5.31
N VAL A 431 15.47 -16.56 -5.64
CA VAL A 431 14.98 -15.51 -4.73
C VAL A 431 14.40 -16.12 -3.46
N ALA A 432 13.62 -17.20 -3.55
CA ALA A 432 13.13 -17.93 -2.38
C ALA A 432 14.25 -18.47 -1.49
N GLN A 433 15.33 -18.95 -2.12
CA GLN A 433 16.44 -19.60 -1.42
C GLN A 433 17.36 -18.58 -0.73
N TYR A 434 17.60 -17.41 -1.30
CA TYR A 434 18.68 -16.51 -0.88
C TYR A 434 18.23 -15.14 -0.40
N GLN A 435 17.01 -14.69 -0.73
CA GLN A 435 16.50 -13.36 -0.32
C GLN A 435 15.99 -13.36 1.13
N HIS A 436 16.91 -13.44 2.08
CA HIS A 436 16.56 -13.48 3.49
C HIS A 436 16.34 -12.09 4.11
N HIS A 437 16.76 -11.02 3.46
CA HIS A 437 16.64 -9.66 3.98
C HIS A 437 15.20 -9.23 4.27
N ILE A 438 14.19 -9.78 3.54
CA ILE A 438 12.78 -9.53 3.81
C ILE A 438 12.41 -9.73 5.29
N THR A 439 13.00 -10.73 5.94
CA THR A 439 12.78 -10.99 7.36
C THR A 439 13.18 -9.80 8.23
N ALA A 440 14.32 -9.16 7.93
CA ALA A 440 14.76 -7.97 8.64
C ALA A 440 14.01 -6.70 8.19
N ASP A 441 13.58 -6.63 6.94
CA ASP A 441 12.77 -5.52 6.40
C ASP A 441 11.43 -5.41 7.13
N ILE A 442 10.82 -6.54 7.50
CA ILE A 442 9.60 -6.59 8.33
C ILE A 442 9.87 -5.99 9.71
N SER A 443 10.98 -6.35 10.35
CA SER A 443 11.40 -5.75 11.62
C SER A 443 11.65 -4.24 11.48
N PHE A 444 12.27 -3.81 10.38
CA PHE A 444 12.48 -2.39 10.07
C PHE A 444 11.16 -1.64 9.89
N GLY A 445 10.19 -2.22 9.17
CA GLY A 445 8.84 -1.66 9.03
C GLY A 445 8.14 -1.49 10.38
N LEU A 446 8.24 -2.49 11.27
CA LEU A 446 7.72 -2.42 12.64
C LEU A 446 8.41 -1.33 13.47
N ARG A 447 9.74 -1.21 13.36
CA ARG A 447 10.52 -0.13 14.00
C ARG A 447 10.05 1.25 13.51
N GLN A 448 9.81 1.43 12.22
CA GLN A 448 9.29 2.69 11.65
C GLN A 448 7.87 3.00 12.16
N HIS A 449 7.01 1.99 12.33
CA HIS A 449 5.69 2.18 12.92
C HIS A 449 5.77 2.61 14.39
N LEU A 450 6.63 1.97 15.17
CA LEU A 450 6.87 2.39 16.56
C LEU A 450 7.43 3.81 16.61
N ALA A 451 8.35 4.18 15.73
CA ALA A 451 8.91 5.53 15.64
C ALA A 451 7.84 6.60 15.37
N ALA A 452 6.84 6.31 14.52
CA ALA A 452 5.75 7.22 14.20
C ALA A 452 4.67 7.31 15.28
N THR A 453 4.47 6.24 16.07
CA THR A 453 3.32 6.13 16.98
C THR A 453 3.68 6.12 18.46
N GLN A 454 4.82 5.56 18.83
CA GLN A 454 5.21 5.22 20.21
C GLN A 454 4.11 4.46 20.98
N ASP A 455 3.30 3.66 20.24
CA ASP A 455 2.19 2.88 20.80
C ASP A 455 2.71 1.59 21.45
N LEU A 456 3.16 1.70 22.70
CA LEU A 456 3.67 0.57 23.47
C LEU A 456 2.57 -0.44 23.83
N GLU A 457 1.34 0.01 24.02
CA GLU A 457 0.24 -0.89 24.29
C GLU A 457 0.01 -1.85 23.13
N TRP A 458 -0.04 -1.32 21.92
CA TRP A 458 -0.17 -2.15 20.73
C TRP A 458 1.06 -3.03 20.51
N LEU A 459 2.29 -2.48 20.66
CA LEU A 459 3.53 -3.24 20.51
C LEU A 459 3.51 -4.50 21.38
N CYS A 460 3.11 -4.36 22.64
CA CYS A 460 3.17 -5.45 23.63
C CYS A 460 1.96 -6.38 23.56
N SER A 461 0.75 -5.87 23.25
CA SER A 461 -0.49 -6.68 23.26
C SER A 461 -0.76 -7.42 21.96
N SER A 462 -0.29 -6.91 20.81
CA SER A 462 -0.58 -7.49 19.49
C SER A 462 0.28 -8.69 19.10
N GLY A 463 1.36 -8.96 19.83
CA GLY A 463 2.40 -9.92 19.47
C GLY A 463 3.55 -9.33 18.62
N ALA A 464 3.52 -8.03 18.32
CA ALA A 464 4.55 -7.37 17.52
C ALA A 464 5.95 -7.46 18.12
N HIS A 465 6.07 -7.30 19.46
CA HIS A 465 7.35 -7.48 20.17
C HIS A 465 7.88 -8.90 20.04
N ARG A 466 7.01 -9.93 20.08
CA ARG A 466 7.40 -11.32 19.87
C ARG A 466 7.91 -11.55 18.46
N MET A 467 7.22 -10.99 17.46
CA MET A 467 7.67 -11.03 16.07
C MET A 467 9.08 -10.41 15.95
N ALA A 468 9.33 -9.26 16.54
CA ALA A 468 10.66 -8.64 16.54
C ALA A 468 11.72 -9.51 17.21
N ALA A 469 11.41 -10.14 18.34
CA ALA A 469 12.31 -11.03 19.05
C ALA A 469 12.63 -12.31 18.27
N GLU A 470 11.63 -12.94 17.65
CA GLU A 470 11.81 -14.15 16.83
C GLU A 470 12.61 -13.84 15.55
N ILE A 471 12.41 -12.68 14.92
CA ILE A 471 13.23 -12.21 13.80
C ILE A 471 14.69 -12.01 14.26
N ALA A 472 14.92 -11.42 15.43
CA ALA A 472 16.26 -11.26 15.98
C ALA A 472 16.91 -12.63 16.28
N SER A 473 16.18 -13.59 16.85
CA SER A 473 16.63 -14.95 17.08
C SER A 473 17.05 -15.64 15.76
N PHE A 474 16.28 -15.44 14.66
CA PHE A 474 16.65 -15.97 13.36
C PHE A 474 18.01 -15.44 12.92
N TRP A 475 18.21 -14.11 12.94
CA TRP A 475 19.49 -13.51 12.52
C TRP A 475 20.64 -13.92 13.44
N ALA A 476 20.42 -14.03 14.75
CA ALA A 476 21.43 -14.52 15.68
C ALA A 476 21.86 -15.96 15.37
N SER A 477 20.92 -16.83 14.95
CA SER A 477 21.22 -18.20 14.57
C SER A 477 21.83 -18.32 13.15
N ARG A 478 21.63 -17.29 12.29
CA ARG A 478 22.02 -17.30 10.87
C ARG A 478 23.46 -16.84 10.64
N VAL A 479 24.03 -16.06 11.56
CA VAL A 479 25.40 -15.55 11.45
C VAL A 479 26.43 -16.61 11.79
N THR A 480 27.62 -16.51 11.22
CA THR A 480 28.76 -17.38 11.52
C THR A 480 29.94 -16.55 11.99
N PHE A 481 30.46 -16.87 13.19
CA PHE A 481 31.61 -16.14 13.73
C PHE A 481 32.91 -16.55 13.01
N ASN A 482 33.60 -15.57 12.43
CA ASN A 482 34.87 -15.75 11.71
C ASN A 482 36.06 -15.61 12.67
N GLN A 483 36.55 -16.74 13.21
CA GLN A 483 37.66 -16.76 14.17
C GLN A 483 39.03 -16.46 13.54
N THR A 484 39.17 -16.71 12.23
CA THR A 484 40.50 -16.68 11.55
C THR A 484 40.80 -15.35 10.89
N GLY A 485 39.85 -14.44 10.86
CA GLY A 485 39.95 -13.14 10.19
C GLY A 485 39.80 -11.95 11.13
N THR A 486 38.71 -11.22 10.95
CA THR A 486 38.45 -9.92 11.60
C THR A 486 37.78 -10.03 12.99
N ALA A 487 37.52 -11.24 13.48
CA ALA A 487 36.65 -11.49 14.67
C ALA A 487 35.27 -10.87 14.54
N GLN A 488 34.67 -11.02 13.35
CA GLN A 488 33.35 -10.52 12.97
C GLN A 488 32.42 -11.69 12.65
N TYR A 489 31.13 -11.40 12.53
CA TYR A 489 30.12 -12.34 12.06
C TYR A 489 29.89 -12.16 10.57
N ASP A 490 29.98 -13.26 9.82
CA ASP A 490 29.65 -13.33 8.39
C ASP A 490 28.20 -13.81 8.19
N ILE A 491 27.55 -13.29 7.14
CA ILE A 491 26.28 -13.81 6.63
C ILE A 491 26.54 -14.30 5.20
N ALA A 492 26.59 -15.63 5.03
CA ALA A 492 26.88 -16.27 3.78
C ALA A 492 25.61 -16.78 3.09
N ALA A 493 25.70 -17.09 1.80
CA ALA A 493 24.63 -17.66 1.00
C ALA A 493 23.33 -16.82 1.08
N VAL A 494 23.43 -15.55 0.69
CA VAL A 494 22.32 -14.62 0.58
C VAL A 494 22.26 -13.99 -0.82
N MET A 495 21.16 -13.34 -1.12
CA MET A 495 20.96 -12.42 -2.23
C MET A 495 20.49 -11.11 -1.60
N GLY A 496 21.10 -9.99 -1.98
CA GLY A 496 20.63 -8.67 -1.59
C GLY A 496 19.45 -8.20 -2.43
N PRO A 497 19.03 -6.93 -2.31
CA PRO A 497 18.04 -6.34 -3.19
C PRO A 497 18.35 -6.47 -4.69
N ASP A 498 19.63 -6.49 -5.05
CA ASP A 498 20.08 -6.79 -6.41
C ASP A 498 20.00 -8.29 -6.70
N GLU A 499 18.96 -8.68 -7.40
CA GLU A 499 18.65 -10.09 -7.73
C GLU A 499 19.53 -10.67 -8.86
N ASP A 500 20.44 -9.89 -9.45
CA ASP A 500 21.38 -10.40 -10.46
C ASP A 500 22.54 -11.18 -9.84
N HIS A 501 22.72 -11.11 -8.51
CA HIS A 501 23.83 -11.70 -7.79
C HIS A 501 23.35 -12.55 -6.62
N GLU A 502 23.19 -13.84 -6.87
CA GLU A 502 22.76 -14.84 -5.90
C GLU A 502 23.93 -15.52 -5.17
N ASN A 503 23.65 -16.13 -4.01
CA ASN A 503 24.59 -16.91 -3.22
C ASN A 503 25.89 -16.17 -2.86
N VAL A 504 25.74 -14.87 -2.53
CA VAL A 504 26.87 -14.03 -2.11
C VAL A 504 27.08 -14.09 -0.59
N THR A 505 28.24 -13.63 -0.15
CA THR A 505 28.57 -13.53 1.28
C THR A 505 28.71 -12.06 1.66
N ASN A 506 28.11 -11.69 2.81
CA ASN A 506 28.17 -10.34 3.36
C ASN A 506 27.63 -9.28 2.41
N ASN A 507 26.37 -9.44 1.92
CA ASN A 507 25.70 -8.35 1.22
C ASN A 507 25.53 -7.17 2.18
N ALA A 508 25.96 -5.98 1.77
CA ALA A 508 26.01 -4.79 2.62
C ALA A 508 24.62 -4.40 3.16
N TYR A 509 23.59 -4.41 2.31
CA TYR A 509 22.22 -4.12 2.73
C TYR A 509 21.72 -5.15 3.73
N THR A 510 21.81 -6.43 3.38
CA THR A 510 21.35 -7.54 4.24
C THR A 510 22.01 -7.48 5.61
N ASN A 511 23.32 -7.22 5.67
CA ASN A 511 24.06 -7.21 6.93
C ASN A 511 23.66 -6.03 7.82
N VAL A 512 23.42 -4.85 7.25
CA VAL A 512 22.99 -3.67 8.04
C VAL A 512 21.55 -3.83 8.54
N VAL A 513 20.62 -4.30 7.68
CA VAL A 513 19.23 -4.46 8.11
C VAL A 513 19.07 -5.62 9.11
N ALA A 514 19.88 -6.69 8.99
CA ALA A 514 19.95 -7.75 10.01
C ALA A 514 20.46 -7.24 11.36
N GLY A 515 21.50 -6.38 11.35
CA GLY A 515 21.99 -5.70 12.55
C GLY A 515 20.89 -4.86 13.21
N TYR A 516 20.09 -4.15 12.41
CA TYR A 516 18.94 -3.38 12.92
C TYR A 516 17.86 -4.28 13.52
N ALA A 517 17.59 -5.43 12.92
CA ALA A 517 16.63 -6.40 13.45
C ALA A 517 17.06 -6.94 14.82
N LEU A 518 18.33 -7.24 14.98
CA LEU A 518 18.90 -7.68 16.27
C LEU A 518 18.76 -6.60 17.36
N TYR A 519 19.17 -5.36 17.08
CA TYR A 519 19.00 -4.24 18.03
C TYR A 519 17.55 -3.97 18.37
N PHE A 520 16.66 -4.02 17.37
CA PHE A 520 15.25 -3.74 17.58
C PHE A 520 14.54 -4.85 18.35
N GLY A 521 14.92 -6.13 18.13
CA GLY A 521 14.42 -7.26 18.90
C GLY A 521 14.74 -7.13 20.40
N ASP A 522 15.98 -6.77 20.73
CA ASP A 522 16.40 -6.49 22.12
C ASP A 522 15.59 -5.31 22.73
N PHE A 523 15.48 -4.22 21.98
CA PHE A 523 14.75 -3.04 22.41
C PHE A 523 13.24 -3.31 22.63
N ALA A 524 12.58 -3.98 21.71
CA ALA A 524 11.16 -4.31 21.81
C ALA A 524 10.89 -5.27 22.98
N SER A 525 11.78 -6.25 23.18
CA SER A 525 11.72 -7.16 24.34
C SER A 525 11.86 -6.41 25.66
N CYS A 526 12.82 -5.47 25.76
CA CYS A 526 12.99 -4.61 26.92
C CYS A 526 11.73 -3.78 27.21
N LEU A 527 11.10 -3.19 26.19
CA LEU A 527 9.91 -2.36 26.35
C LEU A 527 8.70 -3.14 26.88
N CYS A 528 8.57 -4.41 26.50
CA CYS A 528 7.42 -5.25 26.83
C CYS A 528 7.70 -6.27 27.94
N ALA A 529 8.91 -6.35 28.47
CA ALA A 529 9.24 -7.29 29.51
C ALA A 529 8.52 -6.97 30.83
N GLU A 530 7.75 -7.93 31.31
CA GLU A 530 7.24 -7.94 32.71
C GLU A 530 8.29 -8.45 33.71
N SER A 531 9.29 -9.19 33.24
CA SER A 531 10.42 -9.72 34.04
C SER A 531 11.62 -10.07 33.12
N ASN A 532 12.82 -10.09 33.72
CA ASN A 532 14.13 -10.23 33.07
C ASN A 532 14.43 -11.61 32.43
N GLU A 533 13.47 -12.40 32.04
CA GLU A 533 13.68 -13.81 31.65
C GLU A 533 14.16 -14.01 30.21
N LEU A 534 14.15 -12.99 29.31
CA LEU A 534 14.59 -13.11 27.92
C LEU A 534 15.98 -12.52 27.64
N GLN A 535 16.76 -12.19 28.63
CA GLN A 535 18.02 -11.43 28.51
C GLN A 535 19.29 -12.30 28.36
N GLU A 536 19.19 -13.54 27.83
CA GLU A 536 20.38 -14.38 27.61
C GLU A 536 20.97 -14.29 26.22
N ASP A 537 20.28 -13.67 25.25
CA ASP A 537 20.77 -13.59 23.87
C ASP A 537 21.59 -12.30 23.68
N HIS A 538 22.87 -12.46 23.38
CA HIS A 538 23.80 -11.36 23.09
C HIS A 538 23.58 -10.69 21.75
N TRP A 539 22.33 -10.36 21.40
CA TRP A 539 21.97 -9.80 20.09
C TRP A 539 22.68 -8.50 19.77
N ASP A 540 22.84 -7.61 20.78
CA ASP A 540 23.59 -6.36 20.62
C ASP A 540 25.08 -6.61 20.33
N ALA A 541 25.68 -7.64 20.92
CA ALA A 541 27.05 -8.01 20.68
C ALA A 541 27.25 -8.59 19.28
N ILE A 542 26.30 -9.42 18.81
CA ILE A 542 26.31 -9.92 17.43
C ILE A 542 26.17 -8.77 16.45
N ALA A 543 25.17 -7.91 16.64
CA ALA A 543 24.88 -6.78 15.74
C ALA A 543 26.08 -5.85 15.55
N LYS A 544 26.82 -5.57 16.63
CA LYS A 544 28.04 -4.73 16.59
C LYS A 544 29.18 -5.33 15.77
N HIS A 545 29.20 -6.65 15.61
CA HIS A 545 30.28 -7.36 14.98
C HIS A 545 29.88 -8.04 13.67
N ILE A 546 28.66 -7.79 13.13
CA ILE A 546 28.33 -8.17 11.76
C ILE A 546 29.26 -7.43 10.81
N LYS A 547 29.88 -8.18 9.91
CA LYS A 547 30.79 -7.60 8.92
C LYS A 547 30.02 -6.73 7.92
N LEU A 548 30.44 -5.49 7.78
CA LEU A 548 30.05 -4.63 6.67
C LEU A 548 31.21 -4.51 5.70
N PRO A 549 31.10 -4.97 4.45
CA PRO A 549 32.18 -4.80 3.46
C PRO A 549 32.53 -3.33 3.28
N TYR A 550 33.83 -3.01 3.37
CA TYR A 550 34.32 -1.64 3.23
C TYR A 550 35.69 -1.63 2.54
N ASP A 551 35.85 -0.83 1.51
CA ASP A 551 37.12 -0.56 0.82
C ASP A 551 37.68 0.77 1.33
N PRO A 552 38.72 0.74 2.18
CA PRO A 552 39.30 1.96 2.76
C PRO A 552 40.09 2.82 1.74
N ASP A 553 40.59 2.21 0.69
CA ASP A 553 41.40 2.92 -0.34
C ASP A 553 40.51 3.77 -1.24
N ARG A 554 39.28 3.32 -1.47
CA ARG A 554 38.26 3.99 -2.31
C ARG A 554 37.15 4.66 -1.52
N ASP A 555 37.13 4.45 -0.18
CA ASP A 555 36.13 4.98 0.75
C ASP A 555 34.69 4.68 0.30
N TYR A 556 34.35 3.39 0.04
CA TYR A 556 33.00 2.95 -0.32
C TYR A 556 32.69 1.55 0.22
N HIS A 557 31.42 1.16 0.23
CA HIS A 557 30.98 -0.16 0.60
C HIS A 557 30.81 -1.06 -0.64
N PRO A 558 31.69 -2.08 -0.85
CA PRO A 558 31.40 -3.16 -1.80
C PRO A 558 30.04 -3.80 -1.48
N GLN A 559 29.27 -4.13 -2.51
CA GLN A 559 27.93 -4.69 -2.33
C GLN A 559 27.95 -6.03 -1.56
N TYR A 560 28.98 -6.84 -1.78
CA TYR A 560 29.26 -8.10 -1.10
C TYR A 560 30.78 -8.41 -1.14
N ASP A 561 31.19 -9.42 -0.40
CA ASP A 561 32.59 -9.87 -0.42
C ASP A 561 33.01 -10.31 -1.82
N GLY A 562 34.06 -9.67 -2.36
CA GLY A 562 34.55 -9.96 -3.71
C GLY A 562 33.81 -9.21 -4.83
N TYR A 563 32.94 -8.24 -4.52
CA TYR A 563 32.31 -7.39 -5.53
C TYR A 563 33.33 -6.65 -6.40
N ASN A 564 33.20 -6.78 -7.71
CA ASN A 564 34.02 -6.03 -8.65
C ASN A 564 33.34 -4.72 -9.02
N GLN A 565 34.00 -3.60 -8.69
CA GLN A 565 33.49 -2.27 -9.06
C GLN A 565 33.27 -2.18 -10.58
N GLY A 566 32.09 -1.70 -10.98
CA GLY A 566 31.67 -1.66 -12.38
C GLY A 566 30.73 -2.79 -12.80
N THR A 567 30.51 -3.78 -11.94
CA THR A 567 29.49 -4.82 -12.18
C THR A 567 28.10 -4.19 -12.18
N THR A 568 27.32 -4.47 -13.22
CA THR A 568 25.93 -3.98 -13.34
C THR A 568 25.05 -4.60 -12.28
N ILE A 569 24.16 -3.80 -11.69
CA ILE A 569 23.16 -4.24 -10.70
C ILE A 569 21.75 -3.96 -11.23
N LYS A 570 20.78 -4.81 -10.80
CA LYS A 570 19.38 -4.69 -11.22
C LYS A 570 18.72 -3.41 -10.69
N GLN A 571 18.93 -3.08 -9.43
CA GLN A 571 18.20 -2.04 -8.69
C GLN A 571 19.01 -1.52 -7.49
N ALA A 572 18.45 -0.55 -6.75
CA ALA A 572 19.05 -0.03 -5.53
C ALA A 572 19.32 -1.14 -4.51
N ASP A 573 20.53 -1.21 -3.99
CA ASP A 573 21.03 -2.16 -2.99
C ASP A 573 21.86 -1.40 -1.94
N THR A 574 23.17 -1.32 -2.06
CA THR A 574 24.06 -0.64 -1.11
C THR A 574 23.69 0.82 -0.84
N VAL A 575 23.11 1.53 -1.81
CA VAL A 575 22.66 2.92 -1.61
C VAL A 575 21.52 3.04 -0.58
N LEU A 576 20.80 1.95 -0.31
CA LEU A 576 19.75 1.90 0.71
C LEU A 576 20.30 2.03 2.14
N LEU A 577 21.58 1.83 2.37
CA LEU A 577 22.23 2.10 3.66
C LEU A 577 22.07 3.58 4.05
N GLY A 578 22.15 4.49 3.07
CA GLY A 578 21.94 5.91 3.31
C GLY A 578 20.47 6.26 3.57
N TYR A 579 19.58 5.79 2.71
CA TYR A 579 18.14 5.87 2.88
C TYR A 579 17.49 4.64 2.21
N PRO A 580 16.54 3.93 2.85
CA PRO A 580 15.81 4.30 4.08
C PRO A 580 16.52 3.94 5.39
N LEU A 581 17.61 3.14 5.39
CA LEU A 581 18.18 2.61 6.62
C LEU A 581 18.81 3.69 7.52
N GLN A 582 19.25 4.81 6.95
CA GLN A 582 19.91 5.91 7.69
C GLN A 582 21.07 5.38 8.55
N TYR A 583 21.95 4.54 7.98
CA TYR A 583 23.04 3.92 8.71
C TYR A 583 24.00 4.96 9.30
N ALA A 584 23.99 5.06 10.62
CA ALA A 584 24.71 6.10 11.35
C ALA A 584 26.25 5.97 11.29
N GLY A 585 26.76 4.75 11.05
CA GLY A 585 28.19 4.48 10.89
C GLY A 585 28.80 4.97 9.58
N MET A 586 27.99 5.46 8.63
CA MET A 586 28.45 5.89 7.32
C MET A 586 28.86 7.35 7.31
N ARG A 587 30.10 7.61 6.88
CA ARG A 587 30.57 8.99 6.66
C ARG A 587 29.93 9.60 5.42
N ARG A 588 29.80 10.93 5.39
CA ARG A 588 29.26 11.66 4.25
C ARG A 588 30.03 11.40 2.95
N SER A 589 31.37 11.32 3.02
CA SER A 589 32.22 10.98 1.88
C SER A 589 31.95 9.58 1.34
N THR A 590 31.85 8.60 2.23
CA THR A 590 31.55 7.21 1.89
C THR A 590 30.17 7.10 1.19
N ARG A 591 29.16 7.77 1.74
CA ARG A 591 27.82 7.81 1.14
C ARG A 591 27.81 8.42 -0.27
N SER A 592 28.58 9.51 -0.49
CA SER A 592 28.73 10.12 -1.82
C SER A 592 29.45 9.19 -2.79
N ASN A 593 30.45 8.45 -2.30
CA ASN A 593 31.18 7.46 -3.11
C ASN A 593 30.29 6.27 -3.48
N ASP A 594 29.49 5.73 -2.51
CA ASP A 594 28.53 4.67 -2.78
C ASP A 594 27.55 5.08 -3.88
N LEU A 595 26.95 6.26 -3.78
CA LEU A 595 26.05 6.77 -4.83
C LEU A 595 26.73 6.83 -6.19
N ARG A 596 27.94 7.41 -6.27
CA ARG A 596 28.67 7.53 -7.52
C ARG A 596 29.03 6.18 -8.15
N VAL A 597 29.39 5.20 -7.32
CA VAL A 597 29.73 3.84 -7.77
C VAL A 597 28.48 3.16 -8.31
N TYR A 598 27.42 3.09 -7.52
CA TYR A 598 26.26 2.28 -7.84
C TYR A 598 25.29 2.93 -8.82
N GLU A 599 25.13 4.26 -8.83
CA GLU A 599 24.28 4.93 -9.81
C GLU A 599 24.74 4.68 -11.24
N SER A 600 26.05 4.67 -11.47
CA SER A 600 26.63 4.48 -12.80
C SER A 600 26.43 3.05 -13.36
N VAL A 601 26.22 2.07 -12.51
CA VAL A 601 26.09 0.64 -12.86
C VAL A 601 24.67 0.10 -12.66
N THR A 602 23.77 0.88 -12.08
CA THR A 602 22.36 0.48 -11.93
C THR A 602 21.65 0.50 -13.29
N ARG A 603 20.96 -0.58 -13.62
CA ARG A 603 20.24 -0.70 -14.90
C ARG A 603 19.23 0.43 -15.08
N VAL A 604 19.30 1.10 -16.22
CA VAL A 604 18.30 2.13 -16.58
C VAL A 604 16.91 1.52 -16.75
N SER A 605 16.85 0.29 -17.25
CA SER A 605 15.62 -0.47 -17.46
C SER A 605 15.11 -1.20 -16.22
N GLY A 606 15.69 -0.95 -15.05
CA GLY A 606 15.27 -1.55 -13.79
C GLY A 606 13.93 -1.03 -13.28
N PRO A 607 13.43 -1.57 -12.16
CA PRO A 607 12.10 -1.26 -11.62
C PRO A 607 11.99 0.17 -11.08
N ALA A 608 10.77 0.70 -11.11
CA ALA A 608 10.42 2.10 -10.87
C ALA A 608 10.91 2.68 -9.54
N MET A 609 10.94 1.89 -8.45
CA MET A 609 11.24 2.38 -7.10
C MET A 609 12.70 2.83 -6.90
N THR A 610 13.63 2.31 -7.68
CA THR A 610 15.09 2.52 -7.50
C THR A 610 15.50 3.99 -7.45
N TRP A 611 15.11 4.78 -8.44
CA TRP A 611 15.62 6.13 -8.64
C TRP A 611 15.15 7.13 -7.59
N ALA A 612 14.03 6.85 -6.93
CA ALA A 612 13.55 7.63 -5.81
C ALA A 612 14.55 7.60 -4.63
N MET A 613 15.13 6.43 -4.34
CA MET A 613 16.13 6.28 -3.28
C MET A 613 17.43 7.03 -3.61
N HIS A 614 17.89 6.96 -4.86
CA HIS A 614 19.03 7.77 -5.31
C HIS A 614 18.74 9.27 -5.12
N SER A 615 17.56 9.75 -5.51
CA SER A 615 17.15 11.14 -5.34
C SER A 615 17.20 11.59 -3.88
N ILE A 616 16.66 10.80 -2.94
CA ILE A 616 16.66 11.12 -1.51
C ILE A 616 18.09 11.19 -0.96
N ASN A 617 18.94 10.24 -1.34
CA ASN A 617 20.34 10.21 -0.92
C ASN A 617 21.11 11.43 -1.43
N HIS A 618 20.92 11.84 -2.70
CA HIS A 618 21.53 13.07 -3.24
C HIS A 618 21.01 14.34 -2.54
N LEU A 619 19.70 14.40 -2.20
CA LEU A 619 19.16 15.50 -1.40
C LEU A 619 19.85 15.60 -0.04
N ASP A 620 20.07 14.48 0.64
CA ASP A 620 20.77 14.43 1.93
C ASP A 620 22.25 14.90 1.82
N LEU A 621 22.87 14.71 0.67
CA LEU A 621 24.22 15.18 0.39
C LEU A 621 24.27 16.61 -0.17
N GLY A 622 23.13 17.23 -0.48
CA GLY A 622 23.06 18.55 -1.10
C GLY A 622 23.50 18.55 -2.58
N GLU A 623 23.50 17.41 -3.24
CA GLU A 623 23.81 17.21 -4.65
C GLU A 623 22.55 17.43 -5.49
N LEU A 624 22.07 18.68 -5.55
CA LEU A 624 20.72 19.04 -5.95
C LEU A 624 20.40 18.76 -7.42
N GLU A 625 21.37 18.92 -8.31
CA GLU A 625 21.20 18.63 -9.73
C GLU A 625 20.95 17.13 -9.94
N GLN A 626 21.77 16.29 -9.33
CA GLN A 626 21.65 14.84 -9.43
C GLN A 626 20.36 14.34 -8.76
N ALA A 627 19.99 14.94 -7.62
CA ALA A 627 18.72 14.69 -6.96
C ALA A 627 17.54 14.96 -7.90
N ALA A 628 17.52 16.08 -8.61
CA ALA A 628 16.46 16.46 -9.55
C ALA A 628 16.38 15.52 -10.76
N ILE A 629 17.53 15.11 -11.31
CA ILE A 629 17.61 14.12 -12.40
C ILE A 629 16.97 12.81 -11.96
N ASN A 630 17.40 12.25 -10.82
CA ASN A 630 16.90 10.99 -10.30
C ASN A 630 15.44 11.07 -9.86
N PHE A 631 14.98 12.22 -9.34
CA PHE A 631 13.57 12.45 -9.06
C PHE A 631 12.71 12.32 -10.32
N ASN A 632 13.04 13.03 -11.39
CA ASN A 632 12.29 12.94 -12.64
C ASN A 632 12.35 11.53 -13.23
N ARG A 633 13.49 10.87 -13.13
CA ARG A 633 13.68 9.49 -13.57
C ARG A 633 12.86 8.47 -12.75
N SER A 634 12.53 8.78 -11.50
CA SER A 634 11.78 7.88 -10.63
C SER A 634 10.31 7.71 -11.01
N TYR A 635 9.72 8.63 -11.79
CA TYR A 635 8.29 8.54 -12.11
C TYR A 635 7.96 8.74 -13.60
N GLN A 636 8.61 9.68 -14.29
CA GLN A 636 8.20 10.06 -15.65
C GLN A 636 8.19 8.89 -16.64
N PRO A 637 9.19 7.99 -16.68
CA PRO A 637 9.19 6.87 -17.62
C PRO A 637 8.27 5.71 -17.21
N TYR A 638 7.74 5.72 -15.98
CA TYR A 638 6.97 4.61 -15.42
C TYR A 638 5.45 4.88 -15.32
N ILE A 639 5.03 6.11 -15.51
CA ILE A 639 3.61 6.49 -15.46
C ILE A 639 3.03 6.57 -16.87
N ARG A 640 1.85 5.97 -17.07
CA ARG A 640 1.13 5.94 -18.35
C ARG A 640 -0.17 6.74 -18.26
N GLY A 641 -0.34 7.66 -19.21
CA GLY A 641 -1.60 8.39 -19.39
C GLY A 641 -2.69 7.53 -20.02
N PRO A 642 -3.96 8.00 -19.99
CA PRO A 642 -4.39 9.26 -19.39
C PRO A 642 -4.56 9.23 -17.88
N PHE A 643 -4.69 8.04 -17.26
CA PHE A 643 -5.05 7.87 -15.84
C PHE A 643 -3.84 7.74 -14.91
N GLN A 644 -2.63 8.05 -15.39
CA GLN A 644 -1.39 8.03 -14.59
C GLN A 644 -1.15 6.66 -13.93
N VAL A 645 -1.41 5.57 -14.67
CA VAL A 645 -1.19 4.20 -14.19
C VAL A 645 0.30 3.92 -14.06
N TRP A 646 0.73 3.41 -12.93
CA TRP A 646 2.11 3.01 -12.66
C TRP A 646 2.47 1.69 -13.34
N TYR A 647 3.69 1.62 -13.83
CA TYR A 647 4.32 0.42 -14.38
C TYR A 647 5.64 0.15 -13.68
N GLU A 648 5.96 -1.11 -13.53
CA GLU A 648 7.25 -1.52 -12.96
C GLU A 648 8.42 -1.12 -13.86
N LEU A 649 8.30 -1.38 -15.16
CA LEU A 649 9.36 -1.15 -16.13
C LEU A 649 9.03 0.02 -17.08
N GLN A 650 10.07 0.60 -17.68
CA GLN A 650 9.91 1.71 -18.62
C GLN A 650 9.28 1.28 -19.96
N GLN A 651 9.45 0.01 -20.34
CA GLN A 651 8.88 -0.52 -21.58
C GLN A 651 7.37 -0.73 -21.42
N PRO A 652 6.54 -0.25 -22.38
CA PRO A 652 5.10 -0.18 -22.21
C PRO A 652 4.38 -1.55 -22.24
N ASP A 653 5.05 -2.60 -22.68
CA ASP A 653 4.52 -3.95 -22.86
C ASP A 653 5.15 -4.99 -21.89
N ARG A 654 5.93 -4.52 -20.91
CA ARG A 654 6.64 -5.37 -19.97
C ARG A 654 6.53 -4.82 -18.55
N GLY A 655 6.67 -5.74 -17.58
CA GLY A 655 6.59 -5.46 -16.16
C GLY A 655 5.15 -5.30 -15.66
N ALA A 656 5.01 -5.36 -14.37
CA ALA A 656 3.72 -5.32 -13.69
C ALA A 656 3.04 -3.96 -13.83
N GLN A 657 1.72 -4.00 -14.04
CA GLN A 657 0.86 -2.82 -14.09
C GLN A 657 0.29 -2.50 -12.70
N ASN A 658 -0.09 -1.23 -12.50
CA ASN A 658 -0.52 -0.70 -11.22
C ASN A 658 0.55 -0.88 -10.14
N PHE A 659 1.81 -0.63 -10.49
CA PHE A 659 2.97 -0.92 -9.64
C PHE A 659 3.07 0.07 -8.47
N LEU A 660 2.42 -0.28 -7.35
CA LEU A 660 2.31 0.54 -6.14
C LEU A 660 3.65 0.75 -5.43
N THR A 661 4.58 -0.20 -5.59
CA THR A 661 5.95 -0.08 -5.10
C THR A 661 6.66 1.15 -5.68
N GLY A 662 6.50 1.37 -6.99
CA GLY A 662 7.00 2.58 -7.66
C GLY A 662 6.32 3.84 -7.13
N ALA A 663 4.99 3.82 -6.96
CA ALA A 663 4.25 4.94 -6.37
C ALA A 663 4.73 5.24 -4.94
N GLY A 664 4.95 4.21 -4.12
CA GLY A 664 5.48 4.34 -2.76
C GLY A 664 6.87 4.98 -2.74
N GLY A 665 7.80 4.47 -3.56
CA GLY A 665 9.15 5.05 -3.68
C GLY A 665 9.12 6.53 -4.11
N PHE A 666 8.31 6.85 -5.11
CA PHE A 666 8.13 8.23 -5.59
C PHE A 666 7.57 9.14 -4.49
N LEU A 667 6.53 8.73 -3.77
CA LEU A 667 5.96 9.51 -2.66
C LEU A 667 6.95 9.67 -1.50
N GLN A 668 7.81 8.68 -1.24
CA GLN A 668 8.91 8.81 -0.28
C GLN A 668 9.86 9.94 -0.66
N SER A 669 10.16 10.13 -1.94
CA SER A 669 11.04 11.22 -2.37
C SER A 669 10.43 12.60 -2.12
N LEU A 670 9.10 12.73 -2.11
CA LEU A 670 8.40 13.96 -1.72
C LEU A 670 8.36 14.15 -0.20
N LEU A 671 8.01 13.11 0.55
CA LEU A 671 7.86 13.19 2.00
C LEU A 671 9.22 13.26 2.71
N PHE A 672 10.08 12.29 2.43
CA PHE A 672 11.34 12.11 3.14
C PHE A 672 12.52 12.78 2.41
N GLY A 673 12.43 12.97 1.10
CA GLY A 673 13.39 13.74 0.32
C GLY A 673 13.14 15.24 0.43
N TYR A 674 12.32 15.80 -0.46
CA TYR A 674 12.03 17.25 -0.51
C TYR A 674 11.31 17.77 0.75
N GLY A 675 10.44 16.98 1.36
CA GLY A 675 9.79 17.29 2.64
C GLY A 675 10.78 17.32 3.80
N GLY A 676 11.80 16.48 3.76
CA GLY A 676 12.87 16.43 4.74
C GLY A 676 12.52 15.70 6.03
N LEU A 677 11.45 14.90 6.04
CA LEU A 677 11.06 14.09 7.20
C LEU A 677 12.08 12.98 7.49
N ARG A 678 12.40 12.76 8.77
CA ARG A 678 13.16 11.59 9.24
C ARG A 678 12.55 11.08 10.54
N LEU A 679 12.12 9.82 10.53
CA LEU A 679 11.56 9.14 11.69
C LEU A 679 12.68 8.43 12.45
N HIS A 680 12.81 8.75 13.73
CA HIS A 680 13.63 8.07 14.72
C HIS A 680 12.74 7.56 15.83
N LEU A 681 13.19 6.57 16.60
CA LEU A 681 12.39 5.99 17.67
C LEU A 681 11.97 7.04 18.73
N ASP A 682 12.82 8.04 18.99
CA ASP A 682 12.59 9.06 20.02
C ASP A 682 12.14 10.42 19.48
N ARG A 683 12.19 10.65 18.15
CA ARG A 683 11.91 11.95 17.54
C ARG A 683 11.53 11.89 16.07
N LEU A 684 10.88 12.94 15.62
CA LEU A 684 10.74 13.29 14.22
C LEU A 684 11.67 14.47 13.92
N GLU A 685 12.54 14.34 12.93
CA GLU A 685 13.33 15.44 12.39
C GLU A 685 12.68 16.00 11.13
N LEU A 686 12.71 17.31 10.99
CA LEU A 686 12.41 18.03 9.76
C LEU A 686 13.65 18.78 9.31
N ARG A 687 14.20 18.35 8.17
CA ARG A 687 15.39 18.94 7.57
C ARG A 687 14.98 19.86 6.43
N PRO A 688 15.13 21.19 6.54
CA PRO A 688 14.65 22.13 5.51
C PRO A 688 15.47 22.08 4.22
N GLY A 689 16.73 21.67 4.32
CA GLY A 689 17.71 21.52 3.25
C GLY A 689 19.09 21.31 3.85
N ILE A 690 20.00 20.66 3.15
CA ILE A 690 21.35 20.39 3.64
C ILE A 690 22.33 21.43 3.08
N GLY A 691 23.24 21.90 3.92
CA GLY A 691 24.34 22.80 3.54
C GLY A 691 24.05 24.29 3.62
N GLY A 692 22.94 24.72 4.24
CA GLY A 692 22.71 26.14 4.63
C GLY A 692 22.48 27.13 3.48
N THR A 693 22.23 26.67 2.25
CA THR A 693 22.26 27.57 1.09
C THR A 693 20.96 27.76 0.35
N SER A 694 19.99 26.88 0.39
CA SER A 694 18.65 27.14 -0.21
C SER A 694 17.63 26.08 0.13
N LEU A 695 16.39 26.51 0.26
CA LEU A 695 15.23 25.65 0.35
C LEU A 695 15.02 24.93 -0.99
N VAL A 696 15.01 23.59 -0.95
CA VAL A 696 14.93 22.77 -2.16
C VAL A 696 13.49 22.34 -2.38
N LEU A 697 13.00 22.56 -3.60
CA LEU A 697 11.68 22.16 -4.05
C LEU A 697 11.78 21.10 -5.15
N PRO A 698 10.74 20.29 -5.35
CA PRO A 698 10.66 19.38 -6.49
C PRO A 698 10.84 20.15 -7.82
N PRO A 699 11.47 19.58 -8.84
CA PRO A 699 11.73 20.25 -10.10
C PRO A 699 10.50 20.90 -10.72
N GLY A 700 10.61 22.17 -11.09
CA GLY A 700 9.51 22.95 -11.69
C GLY A 700 8.42 23.41 -10.73
N SER A 701 8.54 23.12 -9.42
CA SER A 701 7.59 23.58 -8.42
C SER A 701 7.99 24.92 -7.79
N CYS A 702 7.00 25.74 -7.45
CA CYS A 702 7.17 27.00 -6.71
C CYS A 702 6.90 26.84 -5.21
N GLU A 703 6.19 25.78 -4.84
CA GLU A 703 5.79 25.49 -3.47
C GLU A 703 5.58 23.96 -3.30
N LEU A 704 5.87 23.46 -2.12
CA LEU A 704 5.53 22.11 -1.67
C LEU A 704 4.78 22.24 -0.36
N ILE A 705 3.53 21.73 -0.31
CA ILE A 705 2.75 21.61 0.90
C ILE A 705 2.50 20.14 1.18
N ILE A 706 2.88 19.66 2.34
CA ILE A 706 2.58 18.32 2.84
C ILE A 706 1.67 18.48 4.04
N LYS A 707 0.40 18.18 3.85
CA LYS A 707 -0.65 18.37 4.85
C LYS A 707 -0.99 17.08 5.54
N GLY A 708 -1.13 17.09 6.86
CA GLY A 708 -1.72 16.01 7.63
C GLY A 708 -0.80 14.81 7.88
N VAL A 709 0.51 15.03 7.90
CA VAL A 709 1.49 14.02 8.35
C VAL A 709 1.16 13.58 9.76
N GLN A 710 0.93 12.30 9.95
CA GLN A 710 0.68 11.73 11.28
C GLN A 710 1.98 11.42 12.02
N TYR A 711 2.12 11.96 13.23
CA TYR A 711 3.20 11.65 14.15
C TYR A 711 2.71 11.75 15.59
N LEU A 712 2.82 10.68 16.37
CA LEU A 712 2.38 10.60 17.78
C LEU A 712 0.95 11.12 18.04
N GLY A 713 0.02 10.84 17.12
CA GLY A 713 -1.36 11.32 17.19
C GLY A 713 -1.54 12.79 16.81
N ALA A 714 -0.49 13.47 16.37
CA ALA A 714 -0.59 14.81 15.83
C ALA A 714 -0.76 14.78 14.30
N LEU A 715 -1.40 15.86 13.77
CA LEU A 715 -1.45 16.17 12.35
C LEU A 715 -0.56 17.38 12.08
N ILE A 716 0.49 17.15 11.31
CA ILE A 716 1.52 18.15 11.00
C ILE A 716 1.37 18.58 9.54
N THR A 717 1.39 19.88 9.31
CA THR A 717 1.48 20.48 7.97
C THR A 717 2.86 21.11 7.79
N ILE A 718 3.51 20.79 6.68
CA ILE A 718 4.80 21.34 6.26
C ILE A 718 4.56 22.15 5.00
N GLU A 719 4.99 23.41 4.99
CA GLU A 719 4.94 24.28 3.81
C GLU A 719 6.35 24.74 3.46
N LYS A 720 6.74 24.55 2.22
CA LYS A 720 8.03 25.01 1.66
C LYS A 720 7.84 25.85 0.43
N THR A 721 8.51 26.97 0.40
CA THR A 721 8.65 27.83 -0.78
C THR A 721 10.15 28.07 -1.05
N VAL A 722 10.48 28.81 -2.09
CA VAL A 722 11.89 29.19 -2.38
C VAL A 722 12.53 30.05 -1.28
N SER A 723 11.75 30.62 -0.37
CA SER A 723 12.22 31.58 0.65
C SER A 723 12.03 31.12 2.08
N GLN A 724 11.13 30.17 2.34
CA GLN A 724 10.83 29.74 3.71
C GLN A 724 10.36 28.29 3.79
N SER A 725 10.57 27.68 4.95
CA SER A 725 9.98 26.41 5.34
C SER A 725 9.33 26.57 6.71
N THR A 726 8.12 26.05 6.84
CA THR A 726 7.32 26.14 8.07
C THR A 726 6.75 24.80 8.48
N LEU A 727 6.49 24.65 9.77
CA LEU A 727 5.77 23.56 10.39
C LEU A 727 4.59 24.12 11.17
N THR A 728 3.41 23.52 11.01
CA THR A 728 2.21 23.82 11.79
C THR A 728 1.57 22.52 12.27
N VAL A 729 1.27 22.42 13.56
CA VAL A 729 0.51 21.30 14.13
C VAL A 729 -0.95 21.72 14.22
N THR A 730 -1.84 21.02 13.49
CA THR A 730 -3.27 21.37 13.45
C THR A 730 -4.13 20.56 14.42
N HIS A 731 -3.60 19.42 14.89
CA HIS A 731 -4.21 18.55 15.88
C HIS A 731 -3.12 17.84 16.67
N GLN A 732 -3.32 17.53 17.96
CA GLN A 732 -2.45 16.65 18.73
C GLN A 732 -3.23 15.91 19.82
N GLU A 733 -2.94 14.60 19.97
CA GLU A 733 -3.52 13.75 21.02
C GLU A 733 -2.71 13.81 22.31
N GLN A 734 -1.42 14.15 22.24
CA GLN A 734 -0.51 14.25 23.39
C GLN A 734 0.39 15.49 23.28
N PRO A 735 0.90 16.02 24.39
CA PRO A 735 1.81 17.16 24.37
C PRO A 735 3.11 16.86 23.62
N LEU A 736 3.44 17.71 22.67
CA LEU A 736 4.69 17.65 21.91
C LEU A 736 5.56 18.87 22.18
N THR A 737 6.86 18.71 22.02
CA THR A 737 7.84 19.81 22.02
C THR A 737 8.54 19.90 20.67
N ILE A 738 8.96 21.11 20.33
CA ILE A 738 9.83 21.40 19.21
C ILE A 738 11.11 22.05 19.70
N GLU A 739 12.24 21.58 19.19
CA GLU A 739 13.55 22.23 19.38
C GLU A 739 14.22 22.40 18.01
N PHE A 740 15.20 23.30 17.95
CA PHE A 740 15.98 23.52 16.75
C PHE A 740 17.45 23.18 17.02
N ASP A 741 18.14 22.64 16.01
CA ASP A 741 19.54 22.20 16.12
C ASP A 741 20.52 23.30 16.57
N ASP A 742 20.17 24.59 16.41
CA ASP A 742 20.99 25.74 16.85
C ASP A 742 20.68 26.24 18.28
N SER A 743 19.59 25.79 18.91
CA SER A 743 19.14 26.33 20.20
C SER A 743 19.12 25.33 21.34
N ASN A 744 18.93 24.04 21.06
CA ASN A 744 18.78 22.93 22.02
C ASN A 744 17.81 23.22 23.19
N VAL A 745 16.87 24.16 23.01
CA VAL A 745 15.86 24.52 24.01
C VAL A 745 14.50 24.06 23.53
N PRO A 746 13.96 22.98 24.11
CA PRO A 746 12.63 22.50 23.73
C PRO A 746 11.54 23.50 24.13
N THR A 747 10.64 23.77 23.21
CA THR A 747 9.47 24.64 23.37
C THR A 747 8.21 23.81 23.19
N ASP A 748 7.18 24.03 24.02
CA ASP A 748 5.89 23.35 23.86
C ASP A 748 5.24 23.73 22.51
N ILE A 749 4.74 22.74 21.79
CA ILE A 749 4.01 22.99 20.54
C ILE A 749 2.60 23.49 20.86
N VAL A 750 2.24 24.64 20.28
CA VAL A 750 0.89 25.22 20.34
C VAL A 750 0.14 24.91 19.03
N ILE A 751 -1.08 24.38 19.15
CA ILE A 751 -1.92 24.02 18.01
C ILE A 751 -2.21 25.27 17.18
N ASN A 752 -2.07 25.16 15.86
CA ASN A 752 -2.24 26.22 14.85
C ASN A 752 -1.20 27.37 14.92
N GLU A 753 -0.16 27.24 15.74
CA GLU A 753 1.00 28.12 15.65
C GLU A 753 1.95 27.66 14.54
N THR A 754 2.52 28.62 13.81
CA THR A 754 3.46 28.36 12.71
C THR A 754 4.90 28.54 13.17
N TYR A 755 5.69 27.47 13.07
CA TYR A 755 7.11 27.44 13.41
C TYR A 755 7.95 27.58 12.14
N TYR A 756 8.83 28.60 12.09
CA TYR A 756 9.71 28.88 10.95
C TYR A 756 11.04 28.15 11.09
N LEU A 757 11.37 27.28 10.15
CA LEU A 757 12.59 26.45 10.20
C LEU A 757 13.87 27.26 9.89
N ARG A 758 13.82 28.25 8.99
CA ARG A 758 14.96 29.15 8.67
C ARG A 758 16.28 28.44 8.43
N ASN A 759 16.30 27.38 7.63
CA ASN A 759 17.48 26.52 7.37
C ASN A 759 18.00 25.74 8.59
N ARG A 760 17.19 25.57 9.64
CA ARG A 760 17.49 24.77 10.82
C ARG A 760 16.73 23.47 10.77
N THR A 761 17.30 22.41 11.34
CA THR A 761 16.57 21.18 11.59
C THR A 761 15.63 21.38 12.78
N ALA A 762 14.34 21.14 12.57
CA ALA A 762 13.37 21.08 13.65
C ALA A 762 13.27 19.63 14.15
N ILE A 763 13.28 19.46 15.46
CA ILE A 763 13.18 18.17 16.14
C ILE A 763 11.92 18.19 16.98
N VAL A 764 10.96 17.30 16.63
CA VAL A 764 9.69 17.15 17.37
C VAL A 764 9.74 15.89 18.22
N ARG A 765 9.37 16.03 19.50
CA ARG A 765 9.36 14.90 20.46
C ARG A 765 8.08 14.88 21.29
N SER A 766 7.75 13.70 21.82
CA SER A 766 6.80 13.60 22.93
C SER A 766 7.36 14.28 24.18
N LYS A 767 6.55 15.07 24.86
CA LYS A 767 6.88 15.63 26.18
C LYS A 767 6.90 14.52 27.26
N ASN A 768 6.16 13.44 27.03
CA ASN A 768 6.09 12.28 27.88
C ASN A 768 7.11 11.23 27.38
N ARG A 769 8.16 10.96 28.15
CA ARG A 769 9.14 9.92 27.79
C ARG A 769 8.46 8.55 27.82
N SER A 770 8.40 7.88 26.66
CA SER A 770 7.67 6.60 26.49
C SER A 770 8.54 5.36 26.77
N TYR A 771 9.86 5.43 26.62
CA TYR A 771 10.72 4.26 26.54
C TYR A 771 11.39 3.83 27.85
N ARG A 772 10.81 4.13 28.99
CA ARG A 772 11.32 3.68 30.31
C ARG A 772 12.87 3.80 30.41
N ASN A 773 13.57 2.74 30.88
CA ASN A 773 15.03 2.68 30.95
C ASN A 773 15.67 1.87 29.82
N CYS A 774 14.91 1.52 28.76
CA CYS A 774 15.45 0.77 27.64
C CYS A 774 16.35 1.65 26.78
N ARG A 775 17.49 1.11 26.38
CA ARG A 775 18.50 1.83 25.62
C ARG A 775 18.08 1.88 24.15
N LEU A 776 18.06 3.07 23.55
CA LEU A 776 17.71 3.24 22.15
C LEU A 776 18.74 2.57 21.23
N PRO A 777 18.31 1.81 20.20
CA PRO A 777 19.20 1.19 19.22
C PRO A 777 20.13 2.21 18.53
N GLU A 778 19.67 3.42 18.25
CA GLU A 778 20.46 4.48 17.64
C GLU A 778 21.67 4.90 18.47
N ASP A 779 21.56 4.86 19.79
CA ASP A 779 22.66 5.17 20.70
C ASP A 779 23.79 4.12 20.66
N ILE A 780 23.46 2.93 20.21
CA ILE A 780 24.41 1.81 20.10
C ILE A 780 25.13 1.87 18.75
N ILE A 781 24.39 2.09 17.67
CA ILE A 781 24.92 2.11 16.30
C ILE A 781 25.86 3.29 16.06
N GLY A 782 25.58 4.45 16.66
CA GLY A 782 26.41 5.65 16.50
C GLY A 782 27.76 5.64 17.24
N ARG A 783 28.07 4.60 18.03
CA ARG A 783 29.31 4.48 18.83
C ARG A 783 30.35 3.52 18.25
N CYS A 784 30.05 2.88 17.12
CA CYS A 784 31.03 2.04 16.42
C CYS A 784 31.89 2.91 15.50
N ASN A 785 32.79 3.73 16.08
CA ASN A 785 33.88 4.43 15.41
C ASN A 785 35.23 3.75 15.70
#